data_260d38dc5d5ef6edf47e8551128644a1
#
_entry.id   260d38dc5d5ef6edf47e8551128644a1
#
_cell.length_a   1.000
_cell.length_b   1.000
_cell.length_c   1.000
_cell.angle_alpha   90.00
_cell.angle_beta   90.00
_cell.angle_gamma   90.00
#
_symmetry.space_group_name_H-M   'P 1'
#
loop_
_entity.id
_entity.type
_entity.pdbx_description
1 polymer ?
#
loop_
_entity_poly.entity_id
_entity_poly.type
_entity_poly.pdbx_seq_one_letter_code
_entity_poly.pdbx_strand_id
1 'polypeptide(L)'
;MIALPASRHLLAAISFLIIPGMAHAACDMGGYRQVAGLAVASDGNAVTVSWRGEAGSQLRARFGIRNRQPVVEELAAREQNGQWALLASNVTPDFQVTTGKRRISTAQMQFLRQAHLDTPQEIERRKWFTFWDAPLAVPGNKRWNDFLPRNADEIQRGSSSFNTDDCKVVSDGNRVSISFNGLSLGIFSGELQFTVYKGANLLRQEAVASTNEPSVAYIYKAGLKGFTIGNKTRLVWRDVARQWQEEAFGGAPNHDPVNLRARNRLEILDTGSGSLGIFPTPHQFFFARENEVNLGYVYYRKDDAGSFSLGVMQPEHGEGYKPWGISQTVWDRRVNVAREQEDNFALYNAPPGTHQHMSVYYYLSAADPETTDAKVLAYTHNDVYKPVPGFKVLSGHYHMDLNEMLTDRGTLDYQPTWVPTLKGLGINLLYLGDFHDDSHQFDPGPLRLPEQKVYFEASARLSDKDFLVMPAEEVNSYFGGHWYLMLPKPVYFTHPRQPEPGKPFLETTSAYGQVYNLGSAKDAFEMVNREGGVMWTAHPRTKSSEGYPETYKDKDFFLSDRFIGASWEALPNDLSEERLCQVRCFGLQDEMSDWAPRPKFMIAEGDTYMKSPEDETYPQMAVNYLKLDHVPAFSESWAPVIEGMRKGDFFGTTGEILFHNWGIQGAGANRTFTAEIEYTYPLDFAELVWSEGGKVGRKIIRLTDTTAFGTKKFSVPFDATGKKWVRFTVWDAADNGAWIQPIALK
;
A
#
# COMPACT_ATOMS: atom_id res chain seq x y z
N MET A 1 23.23 -11.79 -106.90
CA MET A 1 21.94 -11.90 -106.26
C MET A 1 22.18 -11.71 -104.80
N ILE A 2 21.72 -10.59 -104.32
CA ILE A 2 22.12 -9.96 -103.05
C ILE A 2 21.02 -10.30 -102.03
N ALA A 3 21.37 -10.91 -100.88
CA ALA A 3 20.46 -11.11 -99.76
C ALA A 3 20.74 -10.09 -98.68
N LEU A 4 19.70 -9.38 -98.28
CA LEU A 4 19.66 -8.40 -97.19
C LEU A 4 19.39 -9.13 -95.82
N PRO A 5 20.00 -8.71 -94.71
CA PRO A 5 19.79 -9.35 -93.44
C PRO A 5 18.63 -8.67 -92.69
N ALA A 6 17.83 -9.48 -91.94
CA ALA A 6 16.74 -9.05 -91.11
C ALA A 6 17.21 -8.46 -89.77
N SER A 7 16.76 -7.27 -89.43
CA SER A 7 16.96 -6.59 -88.14
C SER A 7 16.11 -7.25 -87.03
N ARG A 8 16.74 -7.71 -85.96
CA ARG A 8 16.07 -8.13 -84.71
C ARG A 8 15.97 -6.96 -83.79
N HIS A 9 14.74 -6.58 -83.46
CA HIS A 9 14.47 -5.68 -82.38
C HIS A 9 14.59 -6.38 -81.04
N LEU A 10 15.52 -5.94 -80.16
CA LEU A 10 15.62 -6.36 -78.78
C LEU A 10 14.63 -5.48 -77.96
N LEU A 11 13.57 -6.10 -77.41
CA LEU A 11 12.73 -5.50 -76.39
C LEU A 11 13.45 -5.68 -75.03
N ALA A 12 13.93 -4.61 -74.46
CA ALA A 12 14.41 -4.57 -73.06
C ALA A 12 13.20 -4.53 -72.13
N ALA A 13 12.95 -5.66 -71.42
CA ALA A 13 12.00 -5.69 -70.33
C ALA A 13 12.64 -5.01 -69.11
N ILE A 14 12.16 -3.84 -68.73
CA ILE A 14 12.49 -3.19 -67.44
C ILE A 14 11.65 -3.88 -66.36
N SER A 15 12.28 -4.78 -65.60
CA SER A 15 11.71 -5.33 -64.37
C SER A 15 11.73 -4.24 -63.27
N PHE A 16 10.57 -3.65 -62.96
CA PHE A 16 10.41 -2.88 -61.75
C PHE A 16 10.51 -3.85 -60.54
N LEU A 17 11.62 -3.79 -59.80
CA LEU A 17 11.70 -4.33 -58.46
C LEU A 17 10.74 -3.51 -57.58
N ILE A 18 9.56 -4.01 -57.29
CA ILE A 18 8.74 -3.57 -56.20
C ILE A 18 9.47 -3.98 -54.93
N ILE A 19 10.19 -3.07 -54.31
CA ILE A 19 10.64 -3.20 -52.94
C ILE A 19 9.35 -3.20 -52.11
N PRO A 20 9.03 -4.30 -51.38
CA PRO A 20 7.92 -4.25 -50.45
C PRO A 20 8.26 -3.14 -49.42
N GLY A 21 7.56 -2.01 -49.49
CA GLY A 21 7.59 -1.05 -48.43
C GLY A 21 7.27 -1.83 -47.18
N MET A 22 8.14 -1.77 -46.17
CA MET A 22 7.80 -2.26 -44.83
C MET A 22 6.50 -1.53 -44.44
N ALA A 23 5.39 -2.27 -44.50
CA ALA A 23 4.15 -1.80 -43.89
C ALA A 23 4.47 -1.66 -42.41
N HIS A 24 4.66 -0.41 -41.96
CA HIS A 24 4.67 -0.12 -40.52
C HIS A 24 3.32 -0.59 -39.98
N ALA A 25 3.31 -1.47 -39.02
CA ALA A 25 2.08 -1.96 -38.43
C ALA A 25 1.41 -0.75 -37.77
N ALA A 26 0.21 -0.45 -38.22
CA ALA A 26 -0.63 0.56 -37.57
C ALA A 26 -1.09 0.01 -36.21
N CYS A 27 -1.23 0.88 -35.20
CA CYS A 27 -1.78 0.47 -33.90
C CYS A 27 -3.10 -0.26 -34.05
N ASP A 28 -3.24 -1.41 -33.39
CA ASP A 28 -4.46 -2.20 -33.37
C ASP A 28 -5.58 -1.46 -32.62
N MET A 29 -6.59 -1.04 -33.36
CA MET A 29 -7.79 -0.35 -32.86
C MET A 29 -8.97 -1.31 -32.65
N GLY A 30 -8.81 -2.62 -32.81
CA GLY A 30 -9.89 -3.60 -32.73
C GLY A 30 -10.58 -3.63 -31.35
N GLY A 31 -9.85 -3.34 -30.29
CA GLY A 31 -10.36 -3.21 -28.91
C GLY A 31 -10.96 -1.87 -28.54
N TYR A 32 -10.79 -0.84 -29.39
CA TYR A 32 -11.31 0.49 -29.11
C TYR A 32 -12.82 0.59 -29.38
N ARG A 33 -13.53 1.18 -28.44
CA ARG A 33 -14.94 1.60 -28.58
C ARG A 33 -15.02 3.07 -28.22
N GLN A 34 -15.70 3.84 -29.05
CA GLN A 34 -15.84 5.27 -28.82
C GLN A 34 -16.61 5.56 -27.52
N VAL A 35 -16.03 6.43 -26.69
CA VAL A 35 -16.61 6.91 -25.43
C VAL A 35 -16.80 8.41 -25.53
N ALA A 36 -18.00 8.89 -25.22
CA ALA A 36 -18.29 10.33 -25.27
C ALA A 36 -17.35 11.10 -24.31
N GLY A 37 -16.62 12.10 -24.84
CA GLY A 37 -15.63 12.87 -24.08
C GLY A 37 -14.25 12.21 -23.96
N LEU A 38 -14.02 11.11 -24.69
CA LEU A 38 -12.72 10.47 -24.85
C LEU A 38 -12.62 9.99 -26.31
N ALA A 39 -11.69 10.55 -27.06
CA ALA A 39 -11.49 10.26 -28.48
C ALA A 39 -10.06 9.78 -28.74
N VAL A 40 -9.94 8.75 -29.58
CA VAL A 40 -8.67 8.22 -30.03
C VAL A 40 -8.59 8.33 -31.55
N ALA A 41 -7.45 8.79 -32.04
CA ALA A 41 -7.13 8.84 -33.46
C ALA A 41 -5.77 8.18 -33.70
N SER A 42 -5.69 7.27 -34.65
CA SER A 42 -4.42 6.64 -35.09
C SER A 42 -3.94 7.31 -36.37
N ASP A 43 -2.65 7.57 -36.45
CA ASP A 43 -1.96 8.17 -37.60
C ASP A 43 -0.64 7.41 -37.82
N GLY A 44 -0.71 6.39 -38.64
CA GLY A 44 0.43 5.48 -38.85
C GLY A 44 0.87 4.82 -37.55
N ASN A 45 2.12 5.07 -37.12
CA ASN A 45 2.72 4.50 -35.90
C ASN A 45 2.42 5.31 -34.63
N ALA A 46 1.52 6.29 -34.70
CA ALA A 46 1.20 7.13 -33.57
C ALA A 46 -0.30 7.09 -33.23
N VAL A 47 -0.60 7.21 -31.94
CA VAL A 47 -1.95 7.31 -31.41
C VAL A 47 -2.07 8.60 -30.63
N THR A 48 -3.09 9.40 -30.94
CA THR A 48 -3.47 10.57 -30.18
C THR A 48 -4.74 10.28 -29.39
N VAL A 49 -4.66 10.49 -28.09
CA VAL A 49 -5.82 10.40 -27.18
C VAL A 49 -6.15 11.78 -26.69
N SER A 50 -7.41 12.18 -26.81
CA SER A 50 -7.95 13.43 -26.27
C SER A 50 -9.12 13.13 -25.38
N TRP A 51 -9.13 13.67 -24.18
CA TRP A 51 -10.20 13.42 -23.22
C TRP A 51 -10.56 14.66 -22.41
N ARG A 52 -11.77 14.63 -21.86
CA ARG A 52 -12.25 15.64 -20.94
C ARG A 52 -11.84 15.25 -19.53
N GLY A 53 -11.10 16.12 -18.87
CA GLY A 53 -10.69 15.99 -17.48
C GLY A 53 -11.65 16.67 -16.50
N GLU A 54 -11.10 16.99 -15.34
CA GLU A 54 -11.80 17.64 -14.23
C GLU A 54 -12.22 19.08 -14.61
N ALA A 55 -13.35 19.52 -14.05
CA ALA A 55 -13.90 20.88 -14.25
C ALA A 55 -13.98 21.32 -15.74
N GLY A 56 -14.05 20.35 -16.66
CA GLY A 56 -14.16 20.61 -18.10
C GLY A 56 -12.84 20.93 -18.81
N SER A 57 -11.70 20.74 -18.15
CA SER A 57 -10.38 20.78 -18.78
C SER A 57 -10.29 19.80 -19.94
N GLN A 58 -9.43 20.07 -20.91
CA GLN A 58 -9.18 19.19 -22.04
C GLN A 58 -7.72 18.78 -22.05
N LEU A 59 -7.52 17.49 -22.24
CA LEU A 59 -6.22 16.84 -22.15
C LEU A 59 -5.92 16.10 -23.45
N ARG A 60 -4.65 16.05 -23.80
CA ARG A 60 -4.18 15.34 -24.99
C ARG A 60 -2.84 14.67 -24.70
N ALA A 61 -2.75 13.41 -25.11
CA ALA A 61 -1.51 12.68 -25.13
C ALA A 61 -1.32 12.05 -26.53
N ARG A 62 -0.10 12.12 -27.06
CA ARG A 62 0.27 11.47 -28.30
C ARG A 62 1.41 10.53 -28.05
N PHE A 63 1.24 9.28 -28.43
CA PHE A 63 2.20 8.20 -28.29
C PHE A 63 2.60 7.68 -29.66
N GLY A 64 3.88 7.37 -29.84
CA GLY A 64 4.41 6.84 -31.09
C GLY A 64 5.49 5.79 -30.87
N ILE A 65 5.93 5.17 -31.97
CA ILE A 65 7.05 4.24 -31.98
C ILE A 65 8.16 4.84 -32.86
N ARG A 66 9.36 5.00 -32.29
CA ARG A 66 10.56 5.46 -33.01
C ARG A 66 11.73 4.54 -32.73
N ASN A 67 12.34 3.99 -33.77
CA ASN A 67 13.45 3.05 -33.65
C ASN A 67 13.13 1.87 -32.70
N ARG A 68 11.91 1.33 -32.81
CA ARG A 68 11.39 0.24 -31.95
C ARG A 68 11.29 0.62 -30.47
N GLN A 69 11.24 1.91 -30.14
CA GLN A 69 11.07 2.43 -28.79
C GLN A 69 9.75 3.19 -28.72
N PRO A 70 8.92 2.95 -27.68
CA PRO A 70 7.77 3.79 -27.38
C PRO A 70 8.23 5.21 -27.02
N VAL A 71 7.54 6.21 -27.53
CA VAL A 71 7.81 7.63 -27.26
C VAL A 71 6.51 8.31 -26.90
N VAL A 72 6.53 9.09 -25.85
CA VAL A 72 5.49 10.08 -25.55
C VAL A 72 5.82 11.34 -26.37
N GLU A 73 5.17 11.47 -27.49
CA GLU A 73 5.43 12.57 -28.43
C GLU A 73 4.89 13.91 -27.95
N GLU A 74 3.78 13.87 -27.19
CA GLU A 74 3.15 15.05 -26.60
C GLU A 74 2.33 14.69 -25.36
N LEU A 75 2.46 15.51 -24.31
CA LEU A 75 1.48 15.68 -23.25
C LEU A 75 1.06 17.14 -23.19
N ALA A 76 -0.23 17.41 -23.25
CA ALA A 76 -0.75 18.78 -23.25
C ALA A 76 -2.07 18.87 -22.48
N ALA A 77 -2.30 20.03 -21.87
CA ALA A 77 -3.51 20.36 -21.15
C ALA A 77 -4.01 21.75 -21.53
N ARG A 78 -5.32 22.00 -21.44
CA ARG A 78 -5.90 23.34 -21.49
C ARG A 78 -7.15 23.44 -20.61
N GLU A 79 -7.37 24.59 -20.05
CA GLU A 79 -8.67 24.92 -19.46
C GLU A 79 -9.73 25.05 -20.58
N GLN A 80 -11.01 24.98 -20.22
CA GLN A 80 -12.14 24.87 -21.16
C GLN A 80 -12.07 25.80 -22.39
N ASN A 81 -11.62 27.03 -22.21
CA ASN A 81 -11.46 28.03 -23.28
C ASN A 81 -10.03 28.58 -23.40
N GLY A 82 -9.05 27.90 -22.79
CA GLY A 82 -7.65 28.33 -22.73
C GLY A 82 -6.82 27.89 -23.93
N GLN A 83 -5.58 28.37 -23.96
CA GLN A 83 -4.56 27.89 -24.90
C GLN A 83 -4.03 26.52 -24.40
N TRP A 84 -3.53 25.70 -25.33
CA TRP A 84 -2.85 24.49 -25.00
C TRP A 84 -1.49 24.81 -24.33
N ALA A 85 -1.31 24.27 -23.11
CA ALA A 85 -0.02 24.20 -22.45
C ALA A 85 0.65 22.88 -22.84
N LEU A 86 1.84 22.97 -23.41
CA LEU A 86 2.70 21.81 -23.68
C LEU A 86 3.43 21.45 -22.39
N LEU A 87 3.23 20.23 -21.88
CA LEU A 87 3.79 19.74 -20.61
C LEU A 87 5.01 18.85 -20.83
N ALA A 88 5.00 18.04 -21.89
CA ALA A 88 6.12 17.20 -22.28
C ALA A 88 6.09 16.96 -23.78
N SER A 89 7.27 16.81 -24.40
CA SER A 89 7.40 16.42 -25.80
C SER A 89 8.62 15.53 -26.04
N ASN A 90 8.42 14.46 -26.83
CA ASN A 90 9.46 13.53 -27.25
C ASN A 90 10.24 12.88 -26.08
N VAL A 91 9.55 12.59 -24.98
CA VAL A 91 10.12 11.89 -23.83
C VAL A 91 9.89 10.37 -23.95
N THR A 92 10.74 9.58 -23.31
CA THR A 92 10.68 8.11 -23.39
C THR A 92 10.48 7.49 -22.01
N PRO A 93 9.71 6.39 -21.91
CA PRO A 93 9.55 5.67 -20.67
C PRO A 93 10.88 5.15 -20.12
N ASP A 94 11.06 5.23 -18.81
CA ASP A 94 12.24 4.77 -18.09
C ASP A 94 11.80 3.95 -16.87
N PHE A 95 12.17 2.66 -16.85
CA PHE A 95 11.90 1.75 -15.74
C PHE A 95 13.18 1.06 -15.29
N GLN A 96 13.26 0.82 -14.00
CA GLN A 96 14.30 -0.05 -13.43
C GLN A 96 13.65 -0.93 -12.35
N VAL A 97 14.20 -2.12 -12.17
CA VAL A 97 13.84 -3.05 -11.09
C VAL A 97 15.07 -3.44 -10.31
N THR A 98 14.91 -3.59 -9.00
CA THR A 98 15.85 -4.29 -8.15
C THR A 98 15.12 -5.45 -7.51
N THR A 99 15.66 -6.66 -7.69
CA THR A 99 15.04 -7.90 -7.25
C THR A 99 15.81 -8.49 -6.09
N GLY A 100 15.09 -9.06 -5.14
CA GLY A 100 15.58 -9.91 -4.06
C GLY A 100 14.93 -11.29 -4.13
N LYS A 101 15.32 -12.19 -3.24
CA LYS A 101 14.80 -13.55 -3.19
C LYS A 101 13.85 -13.76 -2.04
N ARG A 102 12.58 -13.97 -2.32
CA ARG A 102 11.54 -14.26 -1.33
C ARG A 102 11.71 -15.67 -0.76
N ARG A 103 11.72 -15.79 0.57
CA ARG A 103 11.89 -17.05 1.29
C ARG A 103 11.03 -17.11 2.53
N ILE A 104 10.86 -18.31 3.06
CA ILE A 104 10.43 -18.53 4.44
C ILE A 104 11.69 -18.66 5.30
N SER A 105 11.77 -17.86 6.36
CA SER A 105 12.89 -17.89 7.29
C SER A 105 12.93 -19.20 8.11
N THR A 106 14.09 -19.51 8.72
CA THR A 106 14.24 -20.66 9.60
C THR A 106 13.29 -20.61 10.79
N ALA A 107 13.02 -19.42 11.32
CA ALA A 107 12.09 -19.25 12.45
C ALA A 107 10.63 -19.49 12.02
N GLN A 108 10.20 -18.98 10.86
CA GLN A 108 8.87 -19.31 10.31
C GLN A 108 8.71 -20.80 10.01
N MET A 109 9.76 -21.49 9.59
CA MET A 109 9.75 -22.94 9.40
C MET A 109 9.40 -23.71 10.69
N GLN A 110 9.73 -23.18 11.88
CA GLN A 110 9.34 -23.77 13.15
C GLN A 110 7.82 -23.80 13.30
N PHE A 111 7.13 -22.69 13.00
CA PHE A 111 5.68 -22.62 13.08
C PHE A 111 4.99 -23.52 12.03
N LEU A 112 5.54 -23.58 10.81
CA LEU A 112 5.02 -24.48 9.78
C LEU A 112 5.11 -25.95 10.22
N ARG A 113 6.20 -26.37 10.86
CA ARG A 113 6.33 -27.71 11.42
C ARG A 113 5.33 -27.97 12.54
N GLN A 114 5.13 -27.02 13.45
CA GLN A 114 4.12 -27.13 14.51
C GLN A 114 2.70 -27.28 13.96
N ALA A 115 2.41 -26.64 12.84
CA ALA A 115 1.13 -26.70 12.16
C ALA A 115 1.01 -27.88 11.17
N HIS A 116 2.06 -28.70 11.01
CA HIS A 116 2.15 -29.77 9.99
C HIS A 116 1.98 -29.24 8.56
N LEU A 117 2.51 -28.04 8.27
CA LEU A 117 2.42 -27.32 7.00
C LEU A 117 3.81 -27.17 6.32
N ASP A 118 4.78 -27.97 6.70
CA ASP A 118 6.16 -27.91 6.21
C ASP A 118 6.42 -28.77 4.96
N THR A 119 5.36 -29.11 4.21
CA THR A 119 5.50 -29.76 2.91
C THR A 119 6.04 -28.79 1.85
N PRO A 120 6.76 -29.27 0.81
CA PRO A 120 7.26 -28.41 -0.25
C PRO A 120 6.19 -27.55 -0.90
N GLN A 121 4.96 -28.07 -1.09
CA GLN A 121 3.85 -27.33 -1.68
C GLN A 121 3.36 -26.20 -0.75
N GLU A 122 3.26 -26.46 0.55
CA GLU A 122 2.84 -25.45 1.52
C GLU A 122 3.91 -24.37 1.70
N ILE A 123 5.18 -24.74 1.72
CA ILE A 123 6.30 -23.78 1.75
C ILE A 123 6.26 -22.87 0.51
N GLU A 124 6.10 -23.46 -0.68
CA GLU A 124 6.01 -22.73 -1.94
C GLU A 124 4.82 -21.75 -1.95
N ARG A 125 3.67 -22.17 -1.46
CA ARG A 125 2.48 -21.34 -1.37
C ARG A 125 2.64 -20.20 -0.36
N ARG A 126 3.23 -20.48 0.80
CA ARG A 126 3.27 -19.56 1.95
C ARG A 126 4.41 -18.56 1.90
N LYS A 127 5.47 -18.80 1.14
CA LYS A 127 6.55 -17.81 0.99
C LYS A 127 6.05 -16.45 0.46
N TRP A 128 4.93 -16.46 -0.27
CA TRP A 128 4.31 -15.25 -0.80
C TRP A 128 3.50 -14.46 0.25
N PHE A 129 3.32 -15.00 1.44
CA PHE A 129 2.75 -14.28 2.56
C PHE A 129 3.80 -13.47 3.32
N THR A 130 5.07 -13.81 3.19
CA THR A 130 6.14 -13.11 3.87
C THR A 130 6.34 -11.74 3.27
N PHE A 131 6.63 -10.79 4.13
CA PHE A 131 6.76 -9.39 3.76
C PHE A 131 8.22 -8.93 3.84
N TRP A 132 8.96 -9.39 4.87
CA TRP A 132 10.26 -8.87 5.23
C TRP A 132 11.44 -9.77 4.89
N ASP A 133 11.21 -10.87 4.21
CA ASP A 133 12.21 -11.90 3.95
C ASP A 133 12.78 -11.86 2.52
N ALA A 134 12.99 -10.67 1.97
CA ALA A 134 13.70 -10.47 0.71
C ALA A 134 14.58 -9.20 0.75
N PRO A 135 15.54 -9.14 1.66
CA PRO A 135 16.34 -7.95 1.85
C PRO A 135 17.25 -7.68 0.66
N LEU A 136 17.51 -6.40 0.42
CA LEU A 136 18.35 -5.89 -0.65
C LEU A 136 19.79 -5.57 -0.17
N ALA A 137 20.06 -5.72 1.12
CA ALA A 137 21.39 -5.56 1.69
C ALA A 137 22.31 -6.72 1.33
N VAL A 138 23.54 -6.42 0.98
CA VAL A 138 24.62 -7.41 0.79
C VAL A 138 25.12 -7.92 2.15
N PRO A 139 25.50 -9.21 2.29
CA PRO A 139 25.93 -9.81 3.54
C PRO A 139 27.07 -9.03 4.24
N GLY A 140 26.89 -8.78 5.52
CA GLY A 140 27.84 -8.04 6.39
C GLY A 140 27.16 -7.62 7.68
N ASN A 141 25.86 -7.58 7.69
CA ASN A 141 25.03 -7.28 8.84
C ASN A 141 24.62 -8.58 9.53
N LYS A 142 25.18 -8.86 10.71
CA LYS A 142 25.10 -10.18 11.35
C LYS A 142 23.73 -10.56 11.87
N ARG A 143 22.91 -9.63 12.25
CA ARG A 143 21.67 -9.96 12.97
C ARG A 143 20.55 -10.49 12.08
N TRP A 144 20.34 -9.89 10.91
CA TRP A 144 19.32 -10.31 9.96
C TRP A 144 19.81 -11.43 9.03
N ASN A 145 21.14 -11.54 8.81
CA ASN A 145 21.73 -12.59 7.98
C ASN A 145 21.67 -13.97 8.63
N ASP A 146 21.46 -14.07 9.94
CA ASP A 146 21.32 -15.36 10.62
C ASP A 146 20.05 -16.13 10.22
N PHE A 147 19.04 -15.42 9.75
CA PHE A 147 17.76 -16.03 9.33
C PHE A 147 17.71 -16.36 7.84
N LEU A 148 18.42 -15.61 7.01
CA LEU A 148 18.39 -15.73 5.56
C LEU A 148 19.80 -15.62 4.97
N PRO A 149 20.43 -16.77 4.63
CA PRO A 149 21.67 -16.74 3.89
C PRO A 149 21.49 -15.97 2.58
N ARG A 150 22.40 -15.04 2.31
CA ARG A 150 22.35 -14.19 1.13
C ARG A 150 23.70 -14.18 0.44
N ASN A 151 23.61 -14.18 -0.88
CA ASN A 151 24.75 -13.88 -1.73
C ASN A 151 24.42 -12.60 -2.53
N ALA A 152 25.43 -11.85 -2.88
CA ALA A 152 25.27 -10.66 -3.73
C ALA A 152 24.54 -10.97 -5.04
N ASP A 153 24.73 -12.17 -5.57
CA ASP A 153 24.10 -12.64 -6.82
C ASP A 153 22.58 -12.81 -6.74
N GLU A 154 22.00 -12.80 -5.54
CA GLU A 154 20.53 -12.85 -5.34
C GLU A 154 19.88 -11.49 -5.59
N ILE A 155 20.66 -10.40 -5.59
CA ILE A 155 20.19 -9.05 -5.84
C ILE A 155 20.54 -8.69 -7.27
N GLN A 156 19.53 -8.53 -8.11
CA GLN A 156 19.72 -8.22 -9.53
C GLN A 156 19.06 -6.88 -9.85
N ARG A 157 19.74 -6.08 -10.66
CA ARG A 157 19.24 -4.79 -11.13
C ARG A 157 19.11 -4.82 -12.64
N GLY A 158 17.98 -4.32 -13.15
CA GLY A 158 17.70 -4.28 -14.58
C GLY A 158 16.99 -2.99 -14.98
N SER A 159 17.39 -2.44 -16.14
CA SER A 159 16.72 -1.30 -16.76
C SER A 159 15.84 -1.77 -17.90
N SER A 160 14.81 -0.98 -18.22
CA SER A 160 13.93 -1.25 -19.36
C SER A 160 14.63 -1.09 -20.69
N SER A 161 14.34 -2.02 -21.59
CA SER A 161 14.60 -1.91 -23.02
C SER A 161 13.37 -2.36 -23.79
N PHE A 162 13.19 -1.82 -24.98
CA PHE A 162 12.01 -2.07 -25.80
C PHE A 162 12.43 -2.60 -27.19
N ASN A 163 11.66 -3.51 -27.70
CA ASN A 163 11.73 -3.97 -29.08
C ASN A 163 10.31 -3.98 -29.66
N THR A 164 9.71 -2.81 -29.66
CA THR A 164 8.30 -2.56 -29.96
C THR A 164 8.11 -2.42 -31.47
N ASP A 165 7.17 -3.14 -32.03
CA ASP A 165 6.81 -3.07 -33.46
C ASP A 165 5.33 -2.73 -33.69
N ASP A 166 4.48 -2.85 -32.68
CA ASP A 166 3.07 -2.50 -32.73
C ASP A 166 2.57 -1.86 -31.43
N CYS A 167 1.36 -1.30 -31.48
CA CYS A 167 0.61 -0.89 -30.30
C CYS A 167 -0.84 -1.35 -30.40
N LYS A 168 -1.50 -1.45 -29.25
CA LYS A 168 -2.89 -1.85 -29.12
C LYS A 168 -3.68 -0.83 -28.31
N VAL A 169 -4.91 -0.54 -28.75
CA VAL A 169 -5.80 0.37 -28.04
C VAL A 169 -7.06 -0.37 -27.58
N VAL A 170 -7.36 -0.28 -26.29
CA VAL A 170 -8.52 -0.93 -25.68
C VAL A 170 -9.30 0.08 -24.87
N SER A 171 -10.63 0.08 -25.06
CA SER A 171 -11.56 0.82 -24.19
C SER A 171 -12.16 -0.10 -23.15
N ASP A 172 -12.24 0.37 -21.91
CA ASP A 172 -12.94 -0.29 -20.83
C ASP A 172 -13.70 0.75 -19.99
N GLY A 173 -15.02 0.84 -20.18
CA GLY A 173 -15.82 1.86 -19.52
C GLY A 173 -15.42 3.29 -19.89
N ASN A 174 -15.04 4.07 -18.89
CA ASN A 174 -14.58 5.46 -19.01
C ASN A 174 -13.06 5.60 -19.12
N ARG A 175 -12.34 4.53 -19.47
CA ARG A 175 -10.88 4.53 -19.65
C ARG A 175 -10.49 4.00 -21.02
N VAL A 176 -9.30 4.40 -21.46
CA VAL A 176 -8.62 3.84 -22.63
C VAL A 176 -7.19 3.54 -22.27
N SER A 177 -6.76 2.32 -22.58
CA SER A 177 -5.38 1.88 -22.46
C SER A 177 -4.72 1.73 -23.83
N ILE A 178 -3.48 2.17 -23.91
CA ILE A 178 -2.60 2.03 -25.08
C ILE A 178 -1.41 1.20 -24.63
N SER A 179 -1.27 -0.01 -25.20
CA SER A 179 -0.18 -0.94 -24.88
C SER A 179 0.83 -1.03 -26.00
N PHE A 180 2.09 -1.13 -25.65
CA PHE A 180 3.24 -1.33 -26.53
C PHE A 180 3.96 -2.61 -26.12
N ASN A 181 4.08 -3.56 -27.04
CA ASN A 181 4.74 -4.83 -26.80
C ASN A 181 6.28 -4.71 -26.66
N GLY A 182 6.93 -5.82 -26.38
CA GLY A 182 8.39 -5.97 -26.48
C GLY A 182 9.18 -5.30 -25.36
N LEU A 183 8.58 -5.10 -24.18
CA LEU A 183 9.28 -4.68 -22.96
C LEU A 183 10.13 -5.83 -22.42
N SER A 184 11.41 -5.52 -22.14
CA SER A 184 12.31 -6.31 -21.29
C SER A 184 12.77 -5.45 -20.12
N LEU A 185 12.65 -5.96 -18.89
CA LEU A 185 12.95 -5.21 -17.66
C LEU A 185 13.67 -6.15 -16.66
N GLY A 186 14.98 -6.26 -16.79
CA GLY A 186 15.76 -7.24 -16.04
C GLY A 186 15.28 -8.67 -16.33
N ILE A 187 14.80 -9.36 -15.30
CA ILE A 187 14.24 -10.72 -15.40
C ILE A 187 12.75 -10.75 -15.82
N PHE A 188 12.13 -9.58 -15.95
CA PHE A 188 10.74 -9.44 -16.36
C PHE A 188 10.62 -9.18 -17.86
N SER A 189 9.52 -9.63 -18.45
CA SER A 189 9.13 -9.31 -19.82
C SER A 189 7.62 -9.04 -19.90
N GLY A 190 7.22 -8.19 -20.84
CA GLY A 190 5.81 -7.84 -20.99
C GLY A 190 5.56 -6.67 -21.93
N GLU A 191 4.71 -5.76 -21.53
CA GLU A 191 4.33 -4.59 -22.30
C GLU A 191 4.40 -3.30 -21.46
N LEU A 192 4.54 -2.16 -22.14
CA LEU A 192 4.32 -0.84 -21.58
C LEU A 192 2.87 -0.46 -21.83
N GLN A 193 2.18 0.05 -20.82
CA GLN A 193 0.81 0.50 -20.92
C GLN A 193 0.65 1.94 -20.44
N PHE A 194 -0.11 2.74 -21.19
CA PHE A 194 -0.62 4.03 -20.77
C PHE A 194 -2.13 3.98 -20.65
N THR A 195 -2.67 4.46 -19.54
CA THR A 195 -4.13 4.50 -19.30
C THR A 195 -4.57 5.92 -18.98
N VAL A 196 -5.58 6.41 -19.68
CA VAL A 196 -6.25 7.69 -19.42
C VAL A 196 -7.66 7.45 -18.91
N TYR A 197 -8.15 8.37 -18.08
CA TYR A 197 -9.43 8.26 -17.40
C TYR A 197 -10.29 9.48 -17.73
N LYS A 198 -11.43 9.28 -18.37
CA LYS A 198 -12.41 10.33 -18.60
C LYS A 198 -12.87 10.93 -17.27
N GLY A 199 -12.88 12.25 -17.18
CA GLY A 199 -13.28 12.99 -15.98
C GLY A 199 -12.17 13.15 -14.94
N ALA A 200 -10.94 12.72 -15.25
CA ALA A 200 -9.76 12.93 -14.43
C ALA A 200 -8.60 13.47 -15.27
N ASN A 201 -7.76 14.27 -14.66
CA ASN A 201 -6.53 14.77 -15.30
C ASN A 201 -5.37 13.78 -15.21
N LEU A 202 -5.67 12.53 -14.94
CA LEU A 202 -4.69 11.46 -14.69
C LEU A 202 -4.30 10.76 -16.00
N LEU A 203 -3.01 10.50 -16.10
CA LEU A 203 -2.39 9.53 -17.01
C LEU A 203 -1.59 8.54 -16.17
N ARG A 204 -1.88 7.25 -16.25
CA ARG A 204 -1.11 6.17 -15.62
C ARG A 204 -0.17 5.56 -16.65
N GLN A 205 1.10 5.43 -16.32
CA GLN A 205 2.10 4.69 -17.09
C GLN A 205 2.51 3.45 -16.30
N GLU A 206 2.56 2.29 -16.94
CA GLU A 206 2.88 1.03 -16.28
C GLU A 206 3.79 0.14 -17.14
N ALA A 207 4.72 -0.53 -16.48
CA ALA A 207 5.26 -1.77 -17.01
C ALA A 207 4.39 -2.93 -16.50
N VAL A 208 3.63 -3.55 -17.39
CA VAL A 208 2.85 -4.75 -17.11
C VAL A 208 3.69 -5.95 -17.51
N ALA A 209 4.34 -6.59 -16.53
CA ALA A 209 5.39 -7.54 -16.82
C ALA A 209 5.37 -8.75 -15.87
N SER A 210 5.81 -9.88 -16.36
CA SER A 210 5.87 -11.14 -15.61
C SER A 210 7.27 -11.76 -15.68
N THR A 211 7.55 -12.65 -14.75
CA THR A 211 8.75 -13.49 -14.74
C THR A 211 8.38 -14.94 -14.46
N ASN A 212 9.16 -15.88 -14.96
CA ASN A 212 9.04 -17.30 -14.60
C ASN A 212 10.08 -17.73 -13.54
N GLU A 213 10.94 -16.79 -13.11
CA GLU A 213 11.90 -17.07 -12.05
C GLU A 213 11.19 -17.34 -10.73
N PRO A 214 11.59 -18.38 -9.99
CA PRO A 214 10.99 -18.69 -8.71
C PRO A 214 11.45 -17.72 -7.62
N SER A 215 10.56 -17.45 -6.65
CA SER A 215 10.93 -16.75 -5.41
C SER A 215 11.36 -15.29 -5.59
N VAL A 216 10.84 -14.60 -6.59
CA VAL A 216 11.16 -13.19 -6.85
C VAL A 216 10.33 -12.27 -5.95
N ALA A 217 11.02 -11.35 -5.29
CA ALA A 217 10.44 -10.11 -4.78
C ALA A 217 11.19 -8.93 -5.38
N TYR A 218 10.57 -7.75 -5.49
CA TYR A 218 11.20 -6.62 -6.17
C TYR A 218 10.73 -5.28 -5.60
N ILE A 219 11.52 -4.25 -5.89
CA ILE A 219 11.14 -2.84 -5.89
C ILE A 219 11.39 -2.28 -7.29
N TYR A 220 10.77 -1.15 -7.60
CA TYR A 220 10.90 -0.58 -8.94
C TYR A 220 11.03 0.94 -8.93
N LYS A 221 11.49 1.44 -10.06
CA LYS A 221 11.57 2.83 -10.44
C LYS A 221 10.84 2.99 -11.77
N ALA A 222 10.02 4.04 -11.89
CA ALA A 222 9.24 4.33 -13.08
C ALA A 222 9.19 5.83 -13.36
N GLY A 223 9.32 6.23 -14.62
CA GLY A 223 9.28 7.63 -14.99
C GLY A 223 9.41 7.86 -16.49
N LEU A 224 9.75 9.09 -16.84
CA LEU A 224 10.05 9.53 -18.19
C LEU A 224 11.43 10.19 -18.23
N LYS A 225 12.15 10.00 -19.34
CA LYS A 225 13.45 10.61 -19.60
C LYS A 225 13.45 11.42 -20.90
N GLY A 226 14.38 12.37 -20.97
CA GLY A 226 14.55 13.22 -22.15
C GLY A 226 13.69 14.49 -22.12
N PHE A 227 13.25 14.94 -20.96
CA PHE A 227 12.66 16.27 -20.82
C PHE A 227 13.68 17.35 -21.19
N THR A 228 13.26 18.34 -21.96
CA THR A 228 14.15 19.42 -22.40
C THR A 228 14.26 20.50 -21.32
N ILE A 229 15.48 20.92 -21.02
CA ILE A 229 15.77 22.06 -20.16
C ILE A 229 15.50 23.37 -20.93
N GLY A 230 14.43 24.07 -20.57
CA GLY A 230 14.06 25.35 -21.13
C GLY A 230 14.30 26.51 -20.13
N ASN A 231 14.29 27.74 -20.60
CA ASN A 231 14.52 28.93 -19.75
C ASN A 231 13.50 29.11 -18.61
N LYS A 232 12.34 28.48 -18.70
CA LYS A 232 11.27 28.53 -17.69
C LYS A 232 11.01 27.18 -17.06
N THR A 233 11.75 26.16 -17.45
CA THR A 233 11.57 24.80 -16.94
C THR A 233 12.21 24.68 -15.56
N ARG A 234 11.43 24.26 -14.58
CA ARG A 234 11.89 23.96 -13.24
C ARG A 234 11.10 22.82 -12.66
N LEU A 235 11.73 22.05 -11.81
CA LEU A 235 11.08 21.06 -10.95
C LEU A 235 10.79 21.71 -9.61
N VAL A 236 9.60 21.57 -9.08
CA VAL A 236 9.22 22.11 -7.78
C VAL A 236 8.56 21.03 -6.93
N TRP A 237 8.73 21.13 -5.63
CA TRP A 237 8.11 20.24 -4.64
C TRP A 237 7.96 20.94 -3.30
N ARG A 238 7.11 20.40 -2.43
CA ARG A 238 7.10 20.80 -1.02
C ARG A 238 8.03 19.92 -0.21
N ASP A 239 8.87 20.53 0.60
CA ASP A 239 9.74 19.80 1.53
C ASP A 239 8.99 19.35 2.80
N VAL A 240 9.71 18.73 3.71
CA VAL A 240 9.17 18.25 5.01
C VAL A 240 8.58 19.36 5.87
N ALA A 241 9.06 20.60 5.72
CA ALA A 241 8.53 21.79 6.40
C ALA A 241 7.38 22.45 5.61
N ARG A 242 6.92 21.82 4.53
CA ARG A 242 5.88 22.32 3.61
C ARG A 242 6.28 23.60 2.86
N GLN A 243 7.58 23.89 2.76
CA GLN A 243 8.10 25.00 1.96
C GLN A 243 8.32 24.56 0.53
N TRP A 244 8.09 25.46 -0.42
CA TRP A 244 8.43 25.21 -1.82
C TRP A 244 9.94 25.18 -2.02
N GLN A 245 10.39 24.13 -2.67
CA GLN A 245 11.74 23.96 -3.17
C GLN A 245 11.71 23.90 -4.69
N GLU A 246 12.84 24.24 -5.32
CA GLU A 246 12.95 24.20 -6.79
C GLU A 246 14.32 23.72 -7.25
N GLU A 247 14.35 23.05 -8.40
CA GLU A 247 15.53 22.72 -9.18
C GLU A 247 15.36 23.25 -10.62
N ALA A 248 16.29 24.09 -11.03
CA ALA A 248 16.31 24.69 -12.38
C ALA A 248 17.31 23.98 -13.34
N PHE A 249 17.79 22.81 -12.97
CA PHE A 249 18.70 21.96 -13.74
C PHE A 249 20.02 22.62 -14.17
N GLY A 250 20.54 23.54 -13.34
CA GLY A 250 21.88 24.09 -13.50
C GLY A 250 22.99 23.06 -13.25
N GLY A 251 24.24 23.43 -13.47
CA GLY A 251 25.41 22.62 -13.15
C GLY A 251 25.65 21.41 -14.08
N ALA A 252 26.47 20.46 -13.61
CA ALA A 252 26.86 19.27 -14.35
C ALA A 252 25.75 18.20 -14.33
N PRO A 253 25.71 17.29 -15.33
CA PRO A 253 24.88 16.09 -15.26
C PRO A 253 25.22 15.24 -14.03
N ASN A 254 24.21 14.55 -13.48
CA ASN A 254 24.38 13.58 -12.41
C ASN A 254 24.11 12.16 -12.92
N HIS A 255 24.96 11.21 -12.56
CA HIS A 255 24.83 9.83 -13.04
C HIS A 255 23.74 9.07 -12.26
N ASP A 256 23.61 9.35 -10.96
CA ASP A 256 22.61 8.74 -10.10
C ASP A 256 21.41 9.68 -9.91
N PRO A 257 20.20 9.12 -9.71
CA PRO A 257 19.04 9.91 -9.34
C PRO A 257 19.25 10.69 -8.05
N VAL A 258 18.77 11.93 -8.02
CA VAL A 258 18.68 12.71 -6.80
C VAL A 258 17.30 12.47 -6.20
N ASN A 259 17.26 11.74 -5.10
CA ASN A 259 16.03 11.49 -4.36
C ASN A 259 15.60 12.76 -3.65
N LEU A 260 14.35 13.15 -3.84
CA LEU A 260 13.80 14.33 -3.21
C LEU A 260 13.10 13.96 -1.91
N ARG A 261 13.34 14.72 -0.84
CA ARG A 261 12.52 14.69 0.37
C ARG A 261 11.24 15.49 0.12
N ALA A 262 10.46 15.02 -0.86
CA ALA A 262 9.21 15.63 -1.27
C ALA A 262 8.07 15.13 -0.40
N ARG A 263 7.41 16.06 0.28
CA ARG A 263 6.19 15.77 1.02
C ARG A 263 5.08 15.33 0.05
N ASN A 264 4.20 14.46 0.53
CA ASN A 264 3.11 13.87 -0.24
C ASN A 264 3.57 13.06 -1.46
N ARG A 265 4.86 12.69 -1.51
CA ARG A 265 5.42 11.87 -2.62
C ARG A 265 5.19 12.51 -3.99
N LEU A 266 5.16 13.84 -4.05
CA LEU A 266 4.77 14.61 -5.24
C LEU A 266 5.90 15.54 -5.67
N GLU A 267 6.30 15.43 -6.92
CA GLU A 267 7.09 16.43 -7.63
C GLU A 267 6.29 17.01 -8.80
N ILE A 268 6.54 18.26 -9.15
CA ILE A 268 5.80 18.97 -10.19
C ILE A 268 6.77 19.63 -11.15
N LEU A 269 6.71 19.25 -12.42
CA LEU A 269 7.41 19.93 -13.49
C LEU A 269 6.61 21.17 -13.92
N ASP A 270 7.18 22.35 -13.71
CA ASP A 270 6.68 23.61 -14.22
C ASP A 270 7.34 23.92 -15.57
N THR A 271 6.55 24.02 -16.63
CA THR A 271 7.02 24.35 -17.98
C THR A 271 6.92 25.84 -18.28
N GLY A 272 6.40 26.65 -17.37
CA GLY A 272 6.06 28.05 -17.54
C GLY A 272 4.81 28.30 -18.39
N SER A 273 4.15 27.25 -18.90
CA SER A 273 2.86 27.30 -19.58
C SER A 273 1.79 26.42 -18.92
N GLY A 274 2.20 25.52 -18.08
CA GLY A 274 1.40 24.59 -17.31
C GLY A 274 2.30 23.67 -16.50
N SER A 275 1.72 22.73 -15.79
CA SER A 275 2.41 21.87 -14.84
C SER A 275 2.09 20.39 -15.03
N LEU A 276 3.08 19.54 -14.82
CA LEU A 276 2.94 18.08 -14.80
C LEU A 276 3.28 17.56 -13.40
N GLY A 277 2.27 17.11 -12.66
CA GLY A 277 2.48 16.42 -11.36
C GLY A 277 2.92 14.99 -11.60
N ILE A 278 3.89 14.49 -10.83
CA ILE A 278 4.42 13.13 -10.92
C ILE A 278 4.42 12.52 -9.51
N PHE A 279 3.78 11.37 -9.34
CA PHE A 279 3.60 10.74 -8.04
C PHE A 279 3.36 9.22 -8.16
N PRO A 280 3.68 8.43 -7.12
CA PRO A 280 3.39 7.01 -7.09
C PRO A 280 1.93 6.72 -6.73
N THR A 281 1.53 5.48 -6.81
CA THR A 281 0.32 4.97 -6.13
C THR A 281 0.39 5.27 -4.63
N PRO A 282 -0.67 5.82 -4.01
CA PRO A 282 -0.59 6.40 -2.66
C PRO A 282 -0.08 5.45 -1.57
N HIS A 283 -0.57 4.19 -1.54
CA HIS A 283 -0.30 3.25 -0.45
C HIS A 283 0.61 2.07 -0.84
N GLN A 284 1.30 2.16 -1.95
CA GLN A 284 2.20 1.10 -2.39
C GLN A 284 3.67 1.49 -2.28
N PHE A 285 3.97 2.78 -2.22
CA PHE A 285 5.31 3.31 -2.13
C PHE A 285 5.64 3.69 -0.69
N PHE A 286 6.33 2.78 0.01
CA PHE A 286 6.87 2.97 1.35
C PHE A 286 8.07 2.04 1.56
N PHE A 287 8.83 2.24 2.61
CA PHE A 287 9.84 1.26 3.02
C PHE A 287 9.16 0.00 3.53
N ALA A 288 9.70 -1.17 3.16
CA ALA A 288 9.21 -2.44 3.65
C ALA A 288 9.64 -2.74 5.09
N ARG A 289 10.24 -1.78 5.76
CA ARG A 289 10.64 -1.86 7.16
C ARG A 289 9.96 -0.79 7.99
N GLU A 290 9.92 -1.00 9.29
CA GLU A 290 9.50 -0.05 10.33
C GLU A 290 10.48 1.13 10.39
N ASN A 291 10.61 1.85 9.30
CA ASN A 291 11.55 2.93 9.20
C ASN A 291 10.86 4.27 9.35
N GLU A 292 11.52 5.15 10.01
CA GLU A 292 10.94 6.36 10.53
C GLU A 292 10.75 7.41 9.46
N VAL A 293 11.65 7.48 8.48
CA VAL A 293 11.59 8.49 7.41
C VAL A 293 11.27 7.83 6.08
N ASN A 294 10.00 7.82 5.72
CA ASN A 294 9.51 7.33 4.45
C ASN A 294 9.45 8.45 3.40
N LEU A 295 10.61 8.92 2.99
CA LEU A 295 10.79 9.97 1.99
C LEU A 295 11.73 9.49 0.88
N GLY A 296 11.86 10.26 -0.19
CA GLY A 296 12.72 9.92 -1.31
C GLY A 296 12.06 9.04 -2.37
N TYR A 297 10.74 9.12 -2.49
CA TYR A 297 9.96 8.34 -3.47
C TYR A 297 9.82 9.01 -4.83
N VAL A 298 10.23 10.25 -4.98
CA VAL A 298 10.33 10.97 -6.24
C VAL A 298 11.76 11.41 -6.49
N TYR A 299 12.16 11.53 -7.75
CA TYR A 299 13.53 11.81 -8.10
C TYR A 299 13.64 12.61 -9.38
N TYR A 300 14.74 13.34 -9.51
CA TYR A 300 15.20 13.81 -10.80
C TYR A 300 16.62 13.32 -11.12
N ARG A 301 16.95 13.31 -12.39
CA ARG A 301 18.31 13.10 -12.88
C ARG A 301 18.55 14.01 -14.08
N LYS A 302 19.59 14.83 -14.01
CA LYS A 302 20.06 15.60 -15.16
C LYS A 302 20.90 14.70 -16.05
N ASP A 303 20.34 14.30 -17.20
CA ASP A 303 20.94 13.31 -18.08
C ASP A 303 22.12 13.88 -18.87
N ASP A 304 21.96 15.13 -19.39
CA ASP A 304 22.99 15.87 -20.10
C ASP A 304 22.80 17.40 -19.94
N ALA A 305 23.51 18.20 -20.72
CA ALA A 305 23.40 19.65 -20.64
C ALA A 305 22.02 20.22 -21.04
N GLY A 306 21.22 19.47 -21.79
CA GLY A 306 19.94 19.89 -22.34
C GLY A 306 18.75 19.06 -21.91
N SER A 307 18.95 17.96 -21.16
CA SER A 307 17.88 17.05 -20.82
C SER A 307 17.96 16.49 -19.39
N PHE A 308 16.80 16.06 -18.89
CA PHE A 308 16.65 15.46 -17.57
C PHE A 308 15.56 14.38 -17.57
N SER A 309 15.57 13.57 -16.52
CA SER A 309 14.58 12.53 -16.22
C SER A 309 13.88 12.82 -14.92
N LEU A 310 12.61 12.43 -14.83
CA LEU A 310 11.75 12.54 -13.65
C LEU A 310 11.00 11.24 -13.41
N GLY A 311 10.64 10.96 -12.16
CA GLY A 311 9.80 9.80 -11.85
C GLY A 311 9.74 9.46 -10.39
N VAL A 312 9.22 8.26 -10.14
CA VAL A 312 9.04 7.68 -8.82
C VAL A 312 10.00 6.52 -8.63
N MET A 313 10.43 6.30 -7.38
CA MET A 313 11.30 5.19 -7.04
C MET A 313 11.09 4.74 -5.60
N GLN A 314 11.27 3.46 -5.36
CA GLN A 314 11.54 2.96 -4.01
C GLN A 314 13.06 2.92 -3.82
N PRO A 315 13.61 3.66 -2.87
CA PRO A 315 15.04 3.63 -2.61
C PRO A 315 15.46 2.27 -2.02
N GLU A 316 16.65 1.81 -2.39
CA GLU A 316 17.24 0.58 -1.82
C GLU A 316 17.74 0.81 -0.37
N HIS A 317 18.09 2.03 -0.06
CA HIS A 317 18.62 2.45 1.24
C HIS A 317 17.81 3.62 1.78
N GLY A 318 17.45 3.53 3.07
CA GLY A 318 16.92 4.65 3.84
C GLY A 318 18.02 5.46 4.48
N GLU A 319 17.67 6.56 5.11
CA GLU A 319 18.55 7.28 6.02
C GLU A 319 18.34 6.72 7.43
N GLY A 320 19.43 6.28 8.07
CA GLY A 320 19.42 5.91 9.47
C GLY A 320 18.93 7.10 10.31
N TYR A 321 17.88 6.91 11.07
CA TYR A 321 17.17 7.97 11.76
C TYR A 321 17.03 7.66 13.25
N LYS A 322 17.43 8.62 14.08
CA LYS A 322 17.11 8.59 15.49
C LYS A 322 15.75 9.27 15.68
N PRO A 323 14.70 8.53 16.10
CA PRO A 323 13.40 9.13 16.35
C PRO A 323 13.50 10.31 17.32
N TRP A 324 12.80 11.38 17.00
CA TRP A 324 12.80 12.58 17.83
C TRP A 324 12.19 12.26 19.22
N GLY A 325 12.89 12.64 20.26
CA GLY A 325 12.43 12.43 21.63
C GLY A 325 12.94 11.15 22.32
N ILE A 326 13.50 10.19 21.59
CA ILE A 326 14.16 9.04 22.21
C ILE A 326 15.38 9.49 23.02
N SER A 327 15.48 9.03 24.27
CA SER A 327 16.64 9.27 25.11
C SER A 327 17.90 8.64 24.52
N GLN A 328 19.09 9.16 24.90
CA GLN A 328 20.36 8.57 24.45
C GLN A 328 20.50 7.12 24.92
N THR A 329 20.00 6.80 26.11
CA THR A 329 20.04 5.43 26.66
C THR A 329 19.22 4.44 25.84
N VAL A 330 18.02 4.83 25.44
CA VAL A 330 17.16 4.01 24.56
C VAL A 330 17.79 3.87 23.19
N TRP A 331 18.30 4.98 22.62
CA TRP A 331 19.00 4.97 21.35
C TRP A 331 20.22 4.04 21.35
N ASP A 332 21.05 4.10 22.39
CA ASP A 332 22.27 3.27 22.50
C ASP A 332 21.92 1.76 22.53
N ARG A 333 20.79 1.41 23.10
CA ARG A 333 20.27 0.03 23.04
C ARG A 333 19.77 -0.36 21.63
N ARG A 334 19.25 0.59 20.87
CA ARG A 334 18.64 0.39 19.55
C ARG A 334 19.55 0.72 18.37
N VAL A 335 20.70 1.34 18.60
CA VAL A 335 21.60 1.82 17.52
C VAL A 335 21.99 0.72 16.52
N ASN A 336 22.14 -0.50 16.98
CA ASN A 336 22.44 -1.62 16.08
C ASN A 336 21.24 -1.98 15.21
N VAL A 337 20.03 -1.90 15.76
CA VAL A 337 18.77 -2.11 15.03
C VAL A 337 18.58 -1.00 14.00
N ALA A 338 18.80 0.26 14.37
CA ALA A 338 18.67 1.40 13.45
C ALA A 338 19.64 1.32 12.26
N ARG A 339 20.90 0.94 12.49
CA ARG A 339 21.88 0.72 11.40
C ARG A 339 21.51 -0.44 10.48
N GLU A 340 20.84 -1.45 11.00
CA GLU A 340 20.34 -2.57 10.22
C GLU A 340 19.11 -2.20 9.38
N GLN A 341 18.41 -1.14 9.74
CA GLN A 341 17.23 -0.64 9.06
C GLN A 341 17.51 0.33 7.91
N GLU A 342 18.80 0.68 7.66
CA GLU A 342 19.18 1.51 6.52
C GLU A 342 18.91 0.83 5.16
N ASP A 343 18.92 -0.50 5.13
CA ASP A 343 18.70 -1.27 3.90
C ASP A 343 17.23 -1.68 3.76
N ASN A 344 16.62 -1.37 2.64
CA ASN A 344 15.25 -1.74 2.35
C ASN A 344 15.12 -3.23 1.97
N PHE A 345 13.92 -3.74 2.03
CA PHE A 345 13.52 -5.04 1.48
C PHE A 345 12.85 -4.88 0.12
N ALA A 346 12.94 -5.92 -0.70
CA ALA A 346 12.08 -6.03 -1.85
C ALA A 346 10.63 -6.23 -1.38
N LEU A 347 9.81 -5.19 -1.58
CA LEU A 347 8.45 -5.13 -1.03
C LEU A 347 7.47 -6.02 -1.80
N TYR A 348 7.50 -5.98 -3.14
CA TYR A 348 6.48 -6.60 -3.96
C TYR A 348 6.84 -8.05 -4.29
N ASN A 349 5.87 -8.94 -4.18
CA ASN A 349 5.99 -10.33 -4.64
C ASN A 349 5.74 -10.44 -6.14
N ALA A 350 6.52 -11.27 -6.82
CA ALA A 350 6.28 -11.64 -8.21
C ALA A 350 6.22 -13.18 -8.36
N PRO A 351 5.10 -13.82 -8.00
CA PRO A 351 4.92 -15.24 -8.26
C PRO A 351 5.04 -15.53 -9.75
N PRO A 352 5.63 -16.68 -10.14
CA PRO A 352 5.83 -17.02 -11.53
C PRO A 352 4.58 -16.90 -12.39
N GLY A 353 4.68 -16.18 -13.52
CA GLY A 353 3.61 -15.99 -14.49
C GLY A 353 2.54 -14.95 -14.11
N THR A 354 2.64 -14.29 -12.95
CA THR A 354 1.73 -13.18 -12.60
C THR A 354 2.17 -11.88 -13.26
N HIS A 355 1.20 -11.09 -13.74
CA HIS A 355 1.46 -9.81 -14.43
C HIS A 355 1.52 -8.70 -13.40
N GLN A 356 2.71 -8.22 -13.10
CA GLN A 356 2.96 -7.15 -12.15
C GLN A 356 2.76 -5.79 -12.81
N HIS A 357 2.06 -4.88 -12.14
CA HIS A 357 1.75 -3.52 -12.60
C HIS A 357 2.66 -2.50 -11.90
N MET A 358 3.76 -2.15 -12.55
CA MET A 358 4.76 -1.21 -12.03
C MET A 358 4.40 0.20 -12.51
N SER A 359 3.64 0.94 -11.74
CA SER A 359 2.98 2.16 -12.20
C SER A 359 3.59 3.46 -11.67
N VAL A 360 3.38 4.54 -12.44
CA VAL A 360 3.56 5.94 -12.05
C VAL A 360 2.40 6.76 -12.60
N TYR A 361 1.96 7.74 -11.85
CA TYR A 361 0.90 8.66 -12.24
C TYR A 361 1.46 10.01 -12.67
N TYR A 362 0.82 10.57 -13.69
CA TYR A 362 1.01 11.96 -14.14
C TYR A 362 -0.31 12.70 -14.03
N TYR A 363 -0.28 13.90 -13.45
CA TYR A 363 -1.40 14.82 -13.45
C TYR A 363 -1.14 15.95 -14.44
N LEU A 364 -1.97 16.06 -15.47
CA LEU A 364 -1.82 17.04 -16.55
C LEU A 364 -2.59 18.30 -16.20
N SER A 365 -1.92 19.45 -16.11
CA SER A 365 -2.52 20.72 -15.70
C SER A 365 -2.06 21.89 -16.58
N ALA A 366 -2.99 22.72 -16.99
CA ALA A 366 -2.68 24.02 -17.62
C ALA A 366 -2.49 25.14 -16.58
N ALA A 367 -2.59 24.81 -15.29
CA ALA A 367 -2.41 25.72 -14.18
C ALA A 367 -0.94 25.74 -13.67
N ASP A 368 -0.67 26.65 -12.74
CA ASP A 368 0.60 26.74 -12.01
C ASP A 368 0.82 25.56 -11.06
N PRO A 369 2.04 25.39 -10.54
CA PRO A 369 2.38 24.31 -9.63
C PRO A 369 1.55 24.27 -8.34
N GLU A 370 1.22 25.41 -7.74
CA GLU A 370 0.47 25.45 -6.49
C GLU A 370 -0.98 24.94 -6.67
N THR A 371 -1.61 25.35 -7.77
CA THR A 371 -2.93 24.84 -8.16
C THR A 371 -2.88 23.35 -8.48
N THR A 372 -1.81 22.88 -9.12
CA THR A 372 -1.61 21.47 -9.47
C THR A 372 -1.38 20.62 -8.24
N ASP A 373 -0.55 21.07 -7.30
CA ASP A 373 -0.34 20.45 -5.97
C ASP A 373 -1.68 20.21 -5.28
N ALA A 374 -2.48 21.26 -5.11
CA ALA A 374 -3.78 21.17 -4.45
C ALA A 374 -4.74 20.18 -5.14
N LYS A 375 -4.72 20.09 -6.47
CA LYS A 375 -5.56 19.17 -7.24
C LYS A 375 -5.10 17.71 -7.10
N VAL A 376 -3.79 17.45 -7.11
CA VAL A 376 -3.24 16.11 -6.87
C VAL A 376 -3.57 15.65 -5.45
N LEU A 377 -3.34 16.50 -4.46
CA LEU A 377 -3.59 16.17 -3.06
C LEU A 377 -5.09 15.96 -2.74
N ALA A 378 -5.99 16.47 -3.55
CA ALA A 378 -7.42 16.19 -3.39
C ALA A 378 -7.76 14.70 -3.53
N TYR A 379 -6.97 13.92 -4.29
CA TYR A 379 -7.18 12.49 -4.46
C TYR A 379 -6.95 11.68 -3.17
N THR A 380 -6.10 12.17 -2.27
CA THR A 380 -5.80 11.57 -0.96
C THR A 380 -6.37 12.39 0.19
N HIS A 381 -7.32 13.29 -0.07
CA HIS A 381 -7.85 14.24 0.91
C HIS A 381 -6.76 15.07 1.61
N ASN A 382 -5.68 15.43 0.91
CA ASN A 382 -4.45 16.05 1.44
C ASN A 382 -3.68 15.14 2.42
N ASP A 383 -3.64 13.83 2.15
CA ASP A 383 -3.11 12.80 3.03
C ASP A 383 -3.74 12.84 4.43
N VAL A 384 -5.06 12.93 4.47
CA VAL A 384 -5.86 12.97 5.70
C VAL A 384 -7.03 12.00 5.60
N TYR A 385 -7.29 11.26 6.65
CA TYR A 385 -8.48 10.42 6.76
C TYR A 385 -9.71 11.30 7.00
N LYS A 386 -10.49 11.49 5.95
CA LYS A 386 -11.65 12.38 5.93
C LYS A 386 -12.71 11.94 6.95
N PRO A 387 -13.26 12.82 7.79
CA PRO A 387 -14.35 12.48 8.70
C PRO A 387 -15.60 11.98 7.96
N VAL A 388 -16.17 10.87 8.43
CA VAL A 388 -17.45 10.33 7.96
C VAL A 388 -18.46 10.41 9.09
N PRO A 389 -19.67 11.01 8.87
CA PRO A 389 -20.69 11.12 9.90
C PRO A 389 -21.10 9.77 10.50
N GLY A 390 -21.15 9.68 11.83
CA GLY A 390 -21.46 8.43 12.55
C GLY A 390 -20.27 7.47 12.71
N PHE A 391 -19.07 7.90 12.29
CA PHE A 391 -17.84 7.10 12.41
C PHE A 391 -16.72 7.89 13.09
N LYS A 392 -15.80 7.15 13.72
CA LYS A 392 -14.53 7.65 14.24
C LYS A 392 -13.38 6.83 13.64
N VAL A 393 -12.30 7.52 13.30
CA VAL A 393 -11.11 6.87 12.73
C VAL A 393 -10.32 6.23 13.85
N LEU A 394 -10.21 4.91 13.80
CA LEU A 394 -9.45 4.08 14.71
C LEU A 394 -8.20 3.57 13.99
N SER A 395 -7.06 3.80 14.58
CA SER A 395 -5.78 3.27 14.13
C SER A 395 -4.93 2.86 15.31
N GLY A 396 -3.90 2.09 15.07
CA GLY A 396 -3.00 1.67 16.14
C GLY A 396 -1.89 0.77 15.67
N HIS A 397 -1.36 0.01 16.61
CA HIS A 397 -0.14 -0.73 16.51
C HIS A 397 1.05 0.23 16.34
N TYR A 398 1.13 1.17 17.30
CA TYR A 398 2.23 2.13 17.36
C TYR A 398 3.08 1.83 18.58
N HIS A 399 4.36 1.59 18.34
CA HIS A 399 5.41 1.44 19.35
C HIS A 399 5.99 2.81 19.65
N MET A 400 5.52 3.43 20.70
CA MET A 400 5.91 4.80 21.04
C MET A 400 6.99 4.87 22.08
N ASP A 401 7.36 3.74 22.70
CA ASP A 401 8.26 3.65 23.86
C ASP A 401 7.86 4.65 24.96
N LEU A 402 6.57 4.93 25.07
CA LEU A 402 6.06 6.06 25.84
C LEU A 402 6.41 5.94 27.32
N ASN A 403 6.23 4.78 27.91
CA ASN A 403 6.55 4.50 29.32
C ASN A 403 8.04 4.56 29.61
N GLU A 404 8.89 3.96 28.77
CA GLU A 404 10.34 3.98 28.93
C GLU A 404 10.89 5.40 28.78
N MET A 405 10.42 6.12 27.77
CA MET A 405 10.81 7.48 27.49
C MET A 405 10.43 8.45 28.64
N LEU A 406 9.26 8.28 29.24
CA LEU A 406 8.81 9.10 30.36
C LEU A 406 9.51 8.74 31.66
N THR A 407 9.81 7.47 31.87
CA THR A 407 10.61 6.98 33.01
C THR A 407 12.04 7.57 32.96
N ASP A 408 12.68 7.54 31.80
CA ASP A 408 14.00 8.13 31.60
C ASP A 408 14.01 9.65 31.83
N ARG A 409 12.96 10.36 31.44
CA ARG A 409 12.82 11.81 31.65
C ARG A 409 12.47 12.18 33.08
N GLY A 410 11.92 11.25 33.86
CA GLY A 410 11.44 11.48 35.22
C GLY A 410 10.28 12.46 35.31
N THR A 411 9.53 12.67 34.24
CA THR A 411 8.39 13.58 34.19
C THR A 411 7.35 13.14 33.15
N LEU A 412 6.07 13.34 33.48
CA LEU A 412 4.95 13.19 32.55
C LEU A 412 4.76 14.42 31.64
N ASP A 413 5.46 15.51 31.90
CA ASP A 413 5.32 16.76 31.17
C ASP A 413 6.10 16.76 29.84
N TYR A 414 5.80 15.78 29.01
CA TYR A 414 6.38 15.62 27.68
C TYR A 414 5.27 15.68 26.63
N GLN A 415 5.51 16.44 25.56
CA GLN A 415 4.62 16.54 24.41
C GLN A 415 5.23 15.79 23.22
N PRO A 416 4.85 14.53 22.98
CA PRO A 416 5.39 13.76 21.87
C PRO A 416 4.91 14.29 20.51
N THR A 417 5.80 14.27 19.52
CA THR A 417 5.50 14.75 18.16
C THR A 417 4.46 13.90 17.43
N TRP A 418 4.35 12.62 17.76
CA TRP A 418 3.39 11.72 17.14
C TRP A 418 1.94 12.08 17.44
N VAL A 419 1.62 12.70 18.56
CA VAL A 419 0.24 13.11 18.89
C VAL A 419 -0.29 14.13 17.88
N PRO A 420 0.34 15.30 17.66
CA PRO A 420 -0.14 16.22 16.63
C PRO A 420 -0.04 15.63 15.22
N THR A 421 0.91 14.75 14.94
CA THR A 421 1.05 14.07 13.64
C THR A 421 -0.17 13.20 13.35
N LEU A 422 -0.54 12.30 14.27
CA LEU A 422 -1.67 11.39 14.09
C LEU A 422 -3.01 12.10 14.13
N LYS A 423 -3.17 13.09 15.00
CA LYS A 423 -4.36 13.99 14.99
C LYS A 423 -4.48 14.73 13.66
N GLY A 424 -3.37 15.20 13.12
CA GLY A 424 -3.33 15.86 11.80
C GLY A 424 -3.72 14.95 10.64
N LEU A 425 -3.54 13.63 10.77
CA LEU A 425 -4.03 12.64 9.82
C LEU A 425 -5.53 12.35 9.96
N GLY A 426 -6.21 12.91 10.97
CA GLY A 426 -7.64 12.69 11.20
C GLY A 426 -7.96 11.50 12.11
N ILE A 427 -6.97 10.92 12.80
CA ILE A 427 -7.18 9.81 13.74
C ILE A 427 -7.87 10.34 15.01
N ASN A 428 -8.90 9.62 15.46
CA ASN A 428 -9.68 9.95 16.65
C ASN A 428 -9.40 8.97 17.81
N LEU A 429 -9.14 7.71 17.48
CA LEU A 429 -8.96 6.62 18.42
C LEU A 429 -7.62 5.96 18.11
N LEU A 430 -6.69 6.02 19.04
CA LEU A 430 -5.36 5.46 18.90
C LEU A 430 -5.16 4.36 19.94
N TYR A 431 -4.78 3.15 19.53
CA TYR A 431 -4.28 2.14 20.44
C TYR A 431 -2.78 1.95 20.25
N LEU A 432 -2.05 1.96 21.39
CA LEU A 432 -0.61 1.81 21.43
C LEU A 432 -0.22 0.32 21.50
N GLY A 433 1.02 0.02 21.16
CA GLY A 433 1.59 -1.33 21.19
C GLY A 433 2.79 -1.50 22.11
N ASP A 434 2.99 -0.56 23.05
CA ASP A 434 4.11 -0.58 23.98
C ASP A 434 4.14 -1.86 24.85
N PHE A 435 5.21 -2.11 25.55
CA PHE A 435 5.53 -3.40 26.20
C PHE A 435 5.77 -4.55 25.22
N HIS A 436 6.28 -4.25 24.05
CA HIS A 436 6.65 -5.24 23.04
C HIS A 436 8.15 -5.60 23.12
N ASP A 437 9.03 -4.73 22.67
CA ASP A 437 10.49 -4.84 22.77
C ASP A 437 11.09 -3.79 23.73
N ASP A 438 10.23 -2.97 24.31
CA ASP A 438 10.51 -1.91 25.25
C ASP A 438 10.11 -2.31 26.68
N SER A 439 10.62 -1.57 27.65
CA SER A 439 10.27 -1.73 29.05
C SER A 439 10.52 -3.14 29.61
N HIS A 440 9.94 -3.45 30.76
CA HIS A 440 10.08 -4.73 31.41
C HIS A 440 8.86 -5.62 31.22
N GLN A 441 8.53 -5.93 29.94
CA GLN A 441 7.32 -6.65 29.57
C GLN A 441 7.11 -7.98 30.34
N PHE A 442 8.17 -8.70 30.65
CA PHE A 442 8.10 -10.00 31.34
C PHE A 442 8.45 -9.95 32.83
N ASP A 443 8.56 -8.75 33.41
CA ASP A 443 8.78 -8.62 34.85
C ASP A 443 7.57 -9.08 35.66
N PRO A 444 7.74 -9.81 36.78
CA PRO A 444 6.65 -10.33 37.58
C PRO A 444 5.90 -9.28 38.42
N GLY A 445 6.24 -7.99 38.31
CA GLY A 445 5.52 -6.89 38.96
C GLY A 445 6.38 -5.72 39.40
N PRO A 446 7.54 -5.92 40.08
CA PRO A 446 8.31 -4.81 40.64
C PRO A 446 8.70 -3.67 39.70
N LEU A 447 8.97 -4.00 38.43
CA LEU A 447 9.32 -3.03 37.40
C LEU A 447 8.11 -2.73 36.48
N ARG A 448 7.40 -3.76 36.02
CA ARG A 448 6.30 -3.61 35.07
C ARG A 448 5.12 -2.80 35.61
N LEU A 449 4.70 -3.02 36.85
CA LEU A 449 3.52 -2.30 37.39
C LEU A 449 3.72 -0.78 37.55
N PRO A 450 4.89 -0.29 38.03
CA PRO A 450 5.22 1.13 37.95
C PRO A 450 5.22 1.69 36.53
N GLU A 451 5.76 0.96 35.56
CA GLU A 451 5.77 1.35 34.16
C GLU A 451 4.35 1.40 33.57
N GLN A 452 3.50 0.41 33.84
CA GLN A 452 2.08 0.45 33.45
C GLN A 452 1.36 1.66 34.04
N LYS A 453 1.66 2.04 35.29
CA LYS A 453 1.09 3.23 35.89
C LYS A 453 1.47 4.50 35.10
N VAL A 454 2.74 4.67 34.78
CA VAL A 454 3.23 5.79 33.96
C VAL A 454 2.54 5.78 32.59
N TYR A 455 2.44 4.63 31.98
CA TYR A 455 1.78 4.42 30.68
C TYR A 455 0.31 4.86 30.69
N PHE A 456 -0.45 4.48 31.72
CA PHE A 456 -1.86 4.86 31.86
C PHE A 456 -2.03 6.35 32.14
N GLU A 457 -1.21 6.92 33.02
CA GLU A 457 -1.24 8.35 33.34
C GLU A 457 -0.86 9.22 32.12
N ALA A 458 0.14 8.78 31.37
CA ALA A 458 0.55 9.44 30.12
C ALA A 458 -0.54 9.37 29.05
N SER A 459 -1.12 8.20 28.82
CA SER A 459 -2.22 8.02 27.87
C SER A 459 -3.42 8.90 28.21
N ALA A 460 -3.76 9.00 29.51
CA ALA A 460 -4.80 9.90 29.98
C ALA A 460 -4.49 11.37 29.67
N ARG A 461 -3.26 11.80 29.92
CA ARG A 461 -2.81 13.17 29.67
C ARG A 461 -2.79 13.54 28.21
N LEU A 462 -2.47 12.59 27.31
CA LEU A 462 -2.40 12.80 25.87
C LEU A 462 -3.76 12.72 25.18
N SER A 463 -4.78 12.22 25.89
CA SER A 463 -6.16 12.14 25.39
C SER A 463 -6.90 13.48 25.57
N ASP A 464 -7.81 13.77 24.66
CA ASP A 464 -8.74 14.89 24.75
C ASP A 464 -10.14 14.53 24.21
N LYS A 465 -11.02 15.51 24.06
CA LYS A 465 -12.40 15.29 23.61
C LYS A 465 -12.54 14.74 22.18
N ASP A 466 -11.52 14.88 21.35
CA ASP A 466 -11.51 14.48 19.92
C ASP A 466 -10.50 13.38 19.62
N PHE A 467 -9.67 13.03 20.61
CA PHE A 467 -8.57 12.06 20.45
C PHE A 467 -8.36 11.24 21.72
N LEU A 468 -8.63 9.95 21.66
CA LEU A 468 -8.44 9.01 22.77
C LEU A 468 -7.20 8.15 22.49
N VAL A 469 -6.25 8.16 23.42
CA VAL A 469 -5.08 7.27 23.43
C VAL A 469 -5.38 6.10 24.37
N MET A 470 -5.52 4.90 23.79
CA MET A 470 -5.81 3.68 24.54
C MET A 470 -4.51 2.91 24.79
N PRO A 471 -4.12 2.67 26.04
CA PRO A 471 -2.94 1.90 26.40
C PRO A 471 -3.21 0.41 26.19
N ALA A 472 -3.05 -0.04 24.94
CA ALA A 472 -3.07 -1.44 24.57
C ALA A 472 -1.64 -2.01 24.57
N GLU A 473 -1.48 -3.29 24.31
CA GLU A 473 -0.18 -3.95 24.25
C GLU A 473 -0.12 -4.94 23.08
N GLU A 474 1.03 -5.01 22.43
CA GLU A 474 1.38 -6.12 21.56
C GLU A 474 2.17 -7.16 22.36
N VAL A 475 1.52 -8.23 22.74
CA VAL A 475 2.07 -9.21 23.69
C VAL A 475 2.83 -10.32 22.96
N ASN A 476 4.03 -10.66 23.43
CA ASN A 476 4.92 -11.68 22.86
C ASN A 476 4.85 -13.05 23.55
N SER A 477 3.73 -13.40 24.18
CA SER A 477 3.61 -14.63 24.96
C SER A 477 2.30 -15.36 24.71
N TYR A 478 2.26 -16.65 25.05
CA TYR A 478 1.09 -17.56 25.13
C TYR A 478 0.42 -18.01 23.84
N PHE A 479 0.24 -17.14 22.81
CA PHE A 479 -0.58 -17.48 21.64
C PHE A 479 0.26 -17.79 20.38
N GLY A 480 1.55 -18.06 20.55
CA GLY A 480 2.41 -18.56 19.50
C GLY A 480 2.88 -17.51 18.49
N GLY A 481 2.94 -16.25 18.90
CA GLY A 481 3.39 -15.11 18.11
C GLY A 481 2.93 -13.82 18.74
N HIS A 482 3.02 -12.75 17.99
CA HIS A 482 2.53 -11.45 18.41
C HIS A 482 1.00 -11.44 18.42
N TRP A 483 0.42 -10.88 19.44
CA TRP A 483 -1.01 -10.70 19.54
C TRP A 483 -1.35 -9.43 20.30
N TYR A 484 -2.46 -8.85 19.95
CA TYR A 484 -2.94 -7.61 20.52
C TYR A 484 -3.95 -7.85 21.63
N LEU A 485 -3.86 -6.99 22.65
CA LEU A 485 -4.78 -6.94 23.77
C LEU A 485 -5.34 -5.52 23.91
N MET A 486 -6.65 -5.38 23.81
CA MET A 486 -7.33 -4.13 24.08
C MET A 486 -8.42 -4.30 25.14
N LEU A 487 -8.33 -3.52 26.22
CA LEU A 487 -9.26 -3.54 27.34
C LEU A 487 -10.08 -2.24 27.38
N PRO A 488 -11.29 -2.25 27.97
CA PRO A 488 -12.19 -1.05 27.97
C PRO A 488 -11.81 0.03 28.97
N LYS A 489 -10.73 -0.15 29.71
CA LYS A 489 -10.16 0.76 30.72
C LYS A 489 -8.74 0.29 31.07
N PRO A 490 -7.91 1.08 31.76
CA PRO A 490 -6.63 0.64 32.30
C PRO A 490 -6.80 -0.57 33.23
N VAL A 491 -6.01 -1.63 33.03
CA VAL A 491 -5.98 -2.86 33.84
C VAL A 491 -4.54 -3.26 34.09
N TYR A 492 -4.20 -3.46 35.36
CA TYR A 492 -2.85 -3.92 35.73
C TYR A 492 -2.73 -5.42 35.61
N PHE A 493 -1.68 -5.89 34.92
CA PHE A 493 -1.39 -7.30 34.81
C PHE A 493 0.11 -7.58 34.59
N THR A 494 0.52 -8.81 34.94
CA THR A 494 1.88 -9.32 34.67
C THR A 494 1.79 -10.59 33.85
N HIS A 495 2.79 -10.84 33.01
CA HIS A 495 2.89 -12.09 32.22
C HIS A 495 4.34 -12.57 32.13
N PRO A 496 4.96 -12.93 33.26
CA PRO A 496 6.34 -13.38 33.27
C PRO A 496 6.52 -14.66 32.47
N ARG A 497 7.68 -14.81 31.81
CA ARG A 497 7.99 -16.04 31.02
C ARG A 497 8.00 -17.30 31.88
N GLN A 498 8.31 -17.16 33.16
CA GLN A 498 8.26 -18.22 34.16
C GLN A 498 7.31 -17.74 35.27
N PRO A 499 6.06 -18.26 35.29
CA PRO A 499 5.11 -17.89 36.32
C PRO A 499 5.61 -18.24 37.72
N GLU A 500 5.35 -17.37 38.69
CA GLU A 500 5.71 -17.62 40.09
C GLU A 500 4.82 -18.67 40.69
N PRO A 501 5.37 -19.77 41.22
CA PRO A 501 4.55 -20.85 41.83
C PRO A 501 3.71 -20.32 42.99
N GLY A 502 2.41 -20.61 42.96
CA GLY A 502 1.49 -20.24 44.04
C GLY A 502 0.98 -18.77 44.01
N LYS A 503 1.40 -17.97 43.06
CA LYS A 503 0.84 -16.63 42.88
C LYS A 503 -0.60 -16.71 42.39
N PRO A 504 -1.57 -16.02 43.03
CA PRO A 504 -2.96 -16.11 42.62
C PRO A 504 -3.17 -15.42 41.28
N PHE A 505 -4.11 -15.91 40.46
CA PHE A 505 -4.49 -15.27 39.17
C PHE A 505 -4.90 -13.81 39.30
N LEU A 506 -5.58 -13.46 40.41
CA LEU A 506 -6.00 -12.10 40.72
C LEU A 506 -5.65 -11.79 42.18
N GLU A 507 -4.96 -10.70 42.39
CA GLU A 507 -4.66 -10.18 43.74
C GLU A 507 -5.06 -8.70 43.86
N THR A 508 -5.22 -8.24 45.12
CA THR A 508 -5.48 -6.84 45.39
C THR A 508 -4.26 -6.23 46.10
N THR A 509 -3.67 -5.21 45.49
CA THR A 509 -2.53 -4.49 46.05
C THR A 509 -2.95 -3.11 46.51
N SER A 510 -2.24 -2.52 47.49
CA SER A 510 -2.50 -1.17 47.97
C SER A 510 -2.15 -0.08 46.95
N ALA A 511 -1.17 -0.36 46.05
CA ALA A 511 -0.63 0.61 45.10
C ALA A 511 -1.36 0.63 43.76
N TYR A 512 -1.83 -0.55 43.30
CA TYR A 512 -2.37 -0.72 41.95
C TYR A 512 -3.81 -1.26 41.93
N GLY A 513 -4.40 -1.50 43.10
CA GLY A 513 -5.72 -2.15 43.18
C GLY A 513 -5.68 -3.60 42.72
N GLN A 514 -6.56 -4.00 41.81
CA GLN A 514 -6.58 -5.34 41.25
C GLN A 514 -5.47 -5.52 40.22
N VAL A 515 -4.71 -6.61 40.37
CA VAL A 515 -3.61 -6.99 39.46
C VAL A 515 -3.81 -8.44 39.04
N TYR A 516 -3.85 -8.69 37.75
CA TYR A 516 -3.88 -10.04 37.19
C TYR A 516 -2.47 -10.59 37.03
N ASN A 517 -2.23 -11.81 37.49
CA ASN A 517 -0.97 -12.53 37.32
C ASN A 517 -1.18 -13.64 36.29
N LEU A 518 -0.77 -13.38 35.04
CA LEU A 518 -0.98 -14.29 33.94
C LEU A 518 0.17 -15.32 33.90
N GLY A 519 -0.17 -16.59 33.93
CA GLY A 519 0.79 -17.69 33.83
C GLY A 519 0.57 -18.56 32.59
N SER A 520 -0.48 -18.30 31.82
CA SER A 520 -0.86 -19.13 30.68
C SER A 520 -1.78 -18.40 29.70
N ALA A 521 -1.94 -18.97 28.49
CA ALA A 521 -2.96 -18.53 27.53
C ALA A 521 -4.39 -18.53 28.11
N LYS A 522 -4.68 -19.49 29.02
CA LYS A 522 -5.97 -19.55 29.69
C LYS A 522 -6.19 -18.36 30.62
N ASP A 523 -5.18 -17.95 31.37
CA ASP A 523 -5.26 -16.81 32.28
C ASP A 523 -5.45 -15.51 31.49
N ALA A 524 -4.68 -15.33 30.41
CA ALA A 524 -4.81 -14.17 29.52
C ALA A 524 -6.24 -14.08 28.94
N PHE A 525 -6.78 -15.18 28.45
CA PHE A 525 -8.13 -15.22 27.92
C PHE A 525 -9.21 -15.00 28.99
N GLU A 526 -9.02 -15.54 30.20
CA GLU A 526 -9.91 -15.32 31.33
C GLU A 526 -9.94 -13.84 31.76
N MET A 527 -8.77 -13.18 31.80
CA MET A 527 -8.70 -11.74 32.06
C MET A 527 -9.47 -10.95 31.00
N VAL A 528 -9.26 -11.24 29.72
CA VAL A 528 -9.98 -10.58 28.61
C VAL A 528 -11.50 -10.73 28.77
N ASN A 529 -11.96 -11.93 29.12
CA ASN A 529 -13.38 -12.19 29.35
C ASN A 529 -13.95 -11.39 30.54
N ARG A 530 -13.25 -11.38 31.67
CA ARG A 530 -13.69 -10.68 32.88
C ARG A 530 -13.76 -9.17 32.69
N GLU A 531 -12.75 -8.61 32.05
CA GLU A 531 -12.66 -7.18 31.81
C GLU A 531 -13.46 -6.71 30.59
N GLY A 532 -13.99 -7.63 29.79
CA GLY A 532 -14.77 -7.29 28.60
C GLY A 532 -13.92 -6.80 27.42
N GLY A 533 -12.63 -7.18 27.37
CA GLY A 533 -11.69 -6.81 26.32
C GLY A 533 -11.89 -7.59 25.02
N VAL A 534 -11.03 -7.31 24.04
CA VAL A 534 -10.86 -8.06 22.80
C VAL A 534 -9.38 -8.32 22.54
N MET A 535 -9.12 -9.33 21.74
CA MET A 535 -7.78 -9.72 21.33
C MET A 535 -7.77 -10.18 19.87
N TRP A 536 -6.62 -10.09 19.21
CA TRP A 536 -6.40 -10.56 17.86
C TRP A 536 -4.92 -10.88 17.62
N THR A 537 -4.60 -11.62 16.57
CA THR A 537 -3.20 -11.84 16.18
C THR A 537 -2.70 -10.69 15.34
N ALA A 538 -1.48 -10.20 15.63
CA ALA A 538 -0.83 -9.15 14.86
C ALA A 538 -0.10 -9.77 13.67
N HIS A 539 -0.18 -9.13 12.51
CA HIS A 539 0.52 -9.42 11.25
C HIS A 539 0.94 -10.89 11.01
N PRO A 540 0.03 -11.87 11.20
CA PRO A 540 0.38 -13.28 11.14
C PRO A 540 0.89 -13.70 9.76
N ARG A 541 1.81 -14.67 9.73
CA ARG A 541 2.44 -15.23 8.54
C ARG A 541 3.42 -14.31 7.81
N THR A 542 3.73 -13.12 8.32
CA THR A 542 4.50 -12.11 7.57
C THR A 542 5.98 -12.09 7.89
N LYS A 543 6.37 -12.34 9.13
CA LYS A 543 7.78 -12.39 9.56
C LYS A 543 8.05 -13.53 10.57
N SER A 544 9.29 -13.66 10.99
CA SER A 544 9.75 -14.82 11.79
C SER A 544 9.26 -14.86 13.24
N SER A 545 8.89 -13.71 13.80
CA SER A 545 8.42 -13.61 15.19
C SER A 545 6.94 -13.93 15.37
N GLU A 546 6.24 -14.24 14.28
CA GLU A 546 4.80 -14.31 14.26
C GLU A 546 4.26 -15.72 14.14
N GLY A 547 3.18 -15.96 14.85
CA GLY A 547 2.53 -17.24 14.84
C GLY A 547 1.69 -17.50 13.60
N TYR A 548 1.33 -18.75 13.46
CA TYR A 548 0.38 -19.20 12.45
C TYR A 548 -0.94 -19.56 13.14
N PRO A 549 -2.05 -18.87 12.84
CA PRO A 549 -3.37 -19.17 13.42
C PRO A 549 -3.80 -20.62 13.27
N GLU A 550 -3.25 -21.34 12.30
CA GLU A 550 -3.45 -22.76 12.11
C GLU A 550 -3.05 -23.61 13.32
N THR A 551 -2.09 -23.14 14.14
CA THR A 551 -1.62 -23.87 15.34
C THR A 551 -2.58 -23.80 16.51
N TYR A 552 -3.51 -22.85 16.50
CA TYR A 552 -4.44 -22.62 17.61
C TYR A 552 -5.91 -22.42 17.18
N LYS A 553 -6.26 -22.68 15.92
CA LYS A 553 -7.62 -22.52 15.39
C LYS A 553 -8.71 -23.32 16.13
N ASP A 554 -8.33 -24.39 16.82
CA ASP A 554 -9.24 -25.26 17.57
C ASP A 554 -9.25 -24.92 19.08
N LYS A 555 -8.58 -23.87 19.51
CA LYS A 555 -8.53 -23.47 20.93
C LYS A 555 -9.72 -22.61 21.32
N ASP A 556 -10.15 -22.72 22.57
CA ASP A 556 -11.33 -22.00 23.10
C ASP A 556 -11.23 -20.49 22.90
N PHE A 557 -10.05 -19.89 23.11
CA PHE A 557 -9.85 -18.47 22.92
C PHE A 557 -10.06 -18.05 21.45
N PHE A 558 -9.58 -18.83 20.48
CA PHE A 558 -9.75 -18.55 19.06
C PHE A 558 -11.22 -18.69 18.64
N LEU A 559 -11.93 -19.67 19.17
CA LEU A 559 -13.34 -19.91 18.85
C LEU A 559 -14.28 -18.87 19.49
N SER A 560 -13.79 -18.12 20.49
CA SER A 560 -14.52 -17.04 21.15
C SER A 560 -14.72 -15.84 20.23
N ASP A 561 -15.77 -15.06 20.49
CA ASP A 561 -16.02 -13.76 19.86
C ASP A 561 -15.19 -12.61 20.45
N ARG A 562 -14.35 -12.91 21.48
CA ARG A 562 -13.35 -11.99 22.04
C ARG A 562 -12.04 -12.04 21.28
N PHE A 563 -11.70 -13.15 20.63
CA PHE A 563 -10.62 -13.21 19.65
C PHE A 563 -11.20 -12.82 18.28
N ILE A 564 -11.07 -11.54 17.95
CA ILE A 564 -11.86 -10.95 16.86
C ILE A 564 -11.26 -11.13 15.46
N GLY A 565 -9.96 -11.42 15.32
CA GLY A 565 -9.38 -11.57 13.99
C GLY A 565 -7.87 -11.45 13.91
N ALA A 566 -7.41 -10.76 12.90
CA ALA A 566 -6.01 -10.46 12.65
C ALA A 566 -5.83 -9.05 12.08
N SER A 567 -4.66 -8.48 12.27
CA SER A 567 -4.32 -7.15 11.79
C SER A 567 -3.11 -7.14 10.87
N TRP A 568 -3.03 -6.15 9.98
CA TRP A 568 -1.92 -5.92 9.05
C TRP A 568 -1.73 -4.43 8.75
N GLU A 569 -0.46 -4.04 8.57
CA GLU A 569 -0.09 -2.66 8.25
C GLU A 569 -0.34 -2.29 6.79
N ALA A 570 -0.07 -3.17 5.85
CA ALA A 570 -0.04 -2.84 4.43
C ALA A 570 -0.86 -3.80 3.57
N LEU A 571 -1.39 -3.25 2.50
CA LEU A 571 -2.16 -3.91 1.45
C LEU A 571 -1.70 -3.40 0.09
N PRO A 572 -1.82 -4.22 -0.92
CA PRO A 572 -1.31 -5.58 -1.04
C PRO A 572 0.20 -5.54 -1.34
N ASN A 573 0.92 -6.61 -1.10
CA ASN A 573 2.33 -6.75 -1.46
C ASN A 573 2.55 -7.55 -2.77
N ASP A 574 1.53 -7.66 -3.58
CA ASP A 574 1.56 -8.30 -4.90
C ASP A 574 0.76 -7.39 -5.84
N LEU A 575 1.44 -6.80 -6.83
CA LEU A 575 0.87 -5.83 -7.75
C LEU A 575 0.24 -6.49 -8.98
N SER A 576 -0.09 -7.79 -8.91
CA SER A 576 -0.81 -8.48 -9.97
C SER A 576 -2.32 -8.39 -9.76
N GLU A 577 -3.07 -8.06 -10.81
CA GLU A 577 -4.54 -8.04 -10.78
C GLU A 577 -5.12 -9.41 -10.37
N GLU A 578 -4.45 -10.50 -10.77
CA GLU A 578 -4.87 -11.86 -10.46
C GLU A 578 -4.90 -12.17 -8.98
N ARG A 579 -4.12 -11.47 -8.17
CA ARG A 579 -3.92 -11.75 -6.75
C ARG A 579 -4.28 -10.63 -5.79
N LEU A 580 -4.69 -9.47 -6.29
CA LEU A 580 -4.92 -8.26 -5.51
C LEU A 580 -5.80 -8.49 -4.26
N CYS A 581 -6.86 -9.29 -4.39
CA CYS A 581 -7.79 -9.57 -3.29
C CYS A 581 -7.58 -10.91 -2.59
N GLN A 582 -6.56 -11.68 -2.95
CA GLN A 582 -6.42 -13.07 -2.49
C GLN A 582 -5.25 -13.28 -1.55
N VAL A 583 -4.27 -12.38 -1.56
CA VAL A 583 -3.00 -12.60 -0.92
C VAL A 583 -2.99 -12.06 0.50
N ARG A 584 -2.34 -12.81 1.37
CA ARG A 584 -2.01 -12.48 2.76
C ARG A 584 -3.20 -12.16 3.65
N CYS A 585 -3.72 -10.92 3.59
CA CYS A 585 -4.72 -10.43 4.54
C CYS A 585 -6.10 -11.08 4.33
N PHE A 586 -6.69 -10.89 3.16
CA PHE A 586 -8.05 -11.38 2.92
C PHE A 586 -8.15 -12.90 2.84
N GLY A 587 -7.15 -13.57 2.26
CA GLY A 587 -7.12 -15.02 2.23
C GLY A 587 -7.09 -15.65 3.61
N LEU A 588 -6.29 -15.11 4.52
CA LEU A 588 -6.25 -15.59 5.90
C LEU A 588 -7.52 -15.23 6.68
N GLN A 589 -8.06 -14.03 6.50
CA GLN A 589 -9.34 -13.66 7.11
C GLN A 589 -10.46 -14.62 6.69
N ASP A 590 -10.54 -14.97 5.42
CA ASP A 590 -11.52 -15.92 4.89
C ASP A 590 -11.35 -17.31 5.52
N GLU A 591 -10.11 -17.82 5.61
CA GLU A 591 -9.80 -19.08 6.28
C GLU A 591 -10.17 -19.05 7.77
N MET A 592 -9.78 -18.01 8.51
CA MET A 592 -10.09 -17.86 9.94
C MET A 592 -11.60 -17.77 10.19
N SER A 593 -12.34 -17.10 9.30
CA SER A 593 -13.80 -17.00 9.35
C SER A 593 -14.48 -18.36 9.10
N ASP A 594 -13.85 -19.21 8.32
CA ASP A 594 -14.34 -20.58 8.11
C ASP A 594 -14.07 -21.52 9.29
N TRP A 595 -12.92 -21.34 9.96
CA TRP A 595 -12.57 -22.18 11.12
C TRP A 595 -13.42 -21.87 12.36
N ALA A 596 -13.76 -20.58 12.58
CA ALA A 596 -14.46 -20.16 13.78
C ALA A 596 -16.00 -20.22 13.63
N PRO A 597 -16.75 -20.32 14.74
CA PRO A 597 -18.23 -20.28 14.73
C PRO A 597 -18.78 -18.94 14.24
N ARG A 598 -18.06 -17.86 14.46
CA ARG A 598 -18.34 -16.49 13.98
C ARG A 598 -17.22 -16.01 13.08
N PRO A 599 -17.51 -15.16 12.08
CA PRO A 599 -16.48 -14.58 11.24
C PRO A 599 -15.40 -13.86 12.06
N LYS A 600 -14.18 -13.88 11.54
CA LYS A 600 -13.02 -13.14 12.05
C LYS A 600 -12.76 -11.93 11.17
N PHE A 601 -12.24 -10.87 11.76
CA PHE A 601 -12.13 -9.57 11.13
C PHE A 601 -10.71 -9.27 10.65
N MET A 602 -10.62 -8.44 9.63
CA MET A 602 -9.38 -7.85 9.19
C MET A 602 -9.29 -6.42 9.73
N ILE A 603 -8.36 -6.21 10.65
CA ILE A 603 -8.11 -4.94 11.30
C ILE A 603 -6.96 -4.25 10.59
N ALA A 604 -7.17 -3.01 10.18
CA ALA A 604 -6.11 -2.18 9.63
C ALA A 604 -5.25 -1.60 10.77
N GLU A 605 -3.94 -1.59 10.60
CA GLU A 605 -3.00 -1.07 11.60
C GLU A 605 -1.78 -0.43 10.96
N GLY A 606 -0.94 0.22 11.76
CA GLY A 606 0.27 0.89 11.31
C GLY A 606 1.55 0.08 11.49
N ASP A 607 1.65 -0.73 12.53
CA ASP A 607 2.87 -1.45 12.97
C ASP A 607 4.14 -0.61 12.77
N THR A 608 4.19 0.52 13.45
CA THR A 608 5.24 1.51 13.24
C THR A 608 5.67 2.16 14.55
N TYR A 609 6.86 2.73 14.53
CA TYR A 609 7.43 3.43 15.68
C TYR A 609 7.10 4.92 15.64
N MET A 610 7.63 5.67 16.59
CA MET A 610 7.40 7.11 16.75
C MET A 610 7.38 7.87 15.43
N LYS A 611 6.35 8.67 15.25
CA LYS A 611 6.16 9.52 14.07
C LYS A 611 6.30 11.00 14.42
N SER A 612 6.76 11.75 13.43
CA SER A 612 6.89 13.19 13.48
C SER A 612 6.22 13.83 12.26
N PRO A 613 5.98 15.14 12.27
CA PRO A 613 5.41 15.82 11.11
C PRO A 613 6.26 15.74 9.84
N GLU A 614 7.53 15.38 9.95
CA GLU A 614 8.46 15.19 8.84
C GLU A 614 8.28 13.84 8.15
N ASP A 615 7.61 12.87 8.79
CA ASP A 615 7.42 11.53 8.23
C ASP A 615 6.25 11.48 7.23
N GLU A 616 6.37 10.60 6.25
CA GLU A 616 5.30 10.23 5.33
C GLU A 616 4.49 9.07 5.90
N THR A 617 3.63 9.36 6.87
CA THR A 617 2.89 8.33 7.62
C THR A 617 1.66 7.82 6.87
N TYR A 618 0.95 8.69 6.14
CA TYR A 618 -0.28 8.32 5.43
C TYR A 618 -0.13 7.11 4.50
N PRO A 619 0.92 7.01 3.65
CA PRO A 619 1.06 5.90 2.70
C PRO A 619 1.39 4.55 3.35
N GLN A 620 1.81 4.55 4.61
CA GLN A 620 2.22 3.33 5.32
C GLN A 620 1.06 2.59 5.96
N MET A 621 -0.11 3.21 6.05
CA MET A 621 -1.19 2.69 6.89
C MET A 621 -2.50 2.59 6.12
N ALA A 622 -3.32 1.66 6.57
CA ALA A 622 -4.75 1.69 6.42
C ALA A 622 -5.38 1.91 7.80
N VAL A 623 -6.62 2.36 7.85
CA VAL A 623 -7.33 2.68 9.10
C VAL A 623 -8.70 2.03 9.15
N ASN A 624 -9.27 1.97 10.35
CA ASN A 624 -10.62 1.49 10.57
C ASN A 624 -11.55 2.66 10.88
N TYR A 625 -12.67 2.73 10.19
CA TYR A 625 -13.76 3.63 10.54
C TYR A 625 -14.77 2.89 11.40
N LEU A 626 -14.69 3.13 12.70
CA LEU A 626 -15.55 2.49 13.68
C LEU A 626 -16.85 3.28 13.82
N LYS A 627 -17.98 2.59 13.75
CA LYS A 627 -19.30 3.21 13.96
C LYS A 627 -19.45 3.65 15.40
N LEU A 628 -19.34 4.96 15.62
CA LEU A 628 -19.30 5.57 16.94
C LEU A 628 -19.69 7.06 16.84
N ASP A 629 -20.63 7.51 17.67
CA ASP A 629 -21.13 8.88 17.59
C ASP A 629 -20.14 9.90 18.16
N HIS A 630 -19.43 9.58 19.24
CA HIS A 630 -18.46 10.46 19.89
C HIS A 630 -17.24 9.68 20.38
N VAL A 631 -16.14 10.37 20.61
CA VAL A 631 -14.94 9.83 21.23
C VAL A 631 -15.17 9.73 22.74
N PRO A 632 -15.04 8.54 23.38
CA PRO A 632 -15.13 8.44 24.83
C PRO A 632 -14.02 9.22 25.52
N ALA A 633 -14.29 9.83 26.65
CA ALA A 633 -13.25 10.42 27.48
C ALA A 633 -12.39 9.31 28.12
N PHE A 634 -11.11 9.59 28.35
CA PHE A 634 -10.21 8.60 28.96
C PHE A 634 -10.68 8.18 30.37
N SER A 635 -11.27 9.10 31.12
CA SER A 635 -11.84 8.83 32.46
C SER A 635 -13.11 7.99 32.45
N GLU A 636 -13.70 7.77 31.30
CA GLU A 636 -14.87 6.92 31.09
C GLU A 636 -14.41 5.53 30.60
N SER A 637 -15.33 4.56 30.62
CA SER A 637 -15.07 3.30 29.96
C SER A 637 -15.17 3.47 28.43
N TRP A 638 -14.16 3.03 27.69
CA TRP A 638 -14.25 2.96 26.23
C TRP A 638 -14.80 1.63 25.72
N ALA A 639 -15.62 0.95 26.53
CA ALA A 639 -16.35 -0.26 26.14
C ALA A 639 -17.12 -0.11 24.80
N PRO A 640 -17.69 1.04 24.42
CA PRO A 640 -18.30 1.21 23.09
C PRO A 640 -17.34 0.95 21.93
N VAL A 641 -16.05 1.34 22.06
CA VAL A 641 -15.01 1.05 21.06
C VAL A 641 -14.79 -0.46 20.96
N ILE A 642 -14.60 -1.11 22.12
CA ILE A 642 -14.37 -2.57 22.21
C ILE A 642 -15.56 -3.35 21.63
N GLU A 643 -16.78 -2.97 21.97
CA GLU A 643 -17.99 -3.62 21.48
C GLU A 643 -18.22 -3.43 19.98
N GLY A 644 -17.91 -2.25 19.45
CA GLY A 644 -17.95 -2.00 18.01
C GLY A 644 -16.97 -2.89 17.26
N MET A 645 -15.73 -3.02 17.75
CA MET A 645 -14.74 -3.92 17.18
C MET A 645 -15.19 -5.39 17.28
N ARG A 646 -15.67 -5.83 18.45
CA ARG A 646 -16.17 -7.20 18.68
C ARG A 646 -17.33 -7.59 17.76
N LYS A 647 -18.15 -6.64 17.37
CA LYS A 647 -19.30 -6.86 16.47
C LYS A 647 -18.96 -6.74 15.00
N GLY A 648 -17.79 -6.19 14.65
CA GLY A 648 -17.44 -5.86 13.27
C GLY A 648 -18.18 -4.63 12.73
N ASP A 649 -18.62 -3.73 13.62
CA ASP A 649 -19.29 -2.47 13.26
C ASP A 649 -18.28 -1.41 12.77
N PHE A 650 -17.39 -1.83 11.86
CA PHE A 650 -16.37 -0.98 11.26
C PHE A 650 -16.02 -1.44 9.84
N PHE A 651 -15.46 -0.54 9.06
CA PHE A 651 -14.84 -0.86 7.79
C PHE A 651 -13.37 -0.42 7.78
N GLY A 652 -12.53 -1.16 7.05
CA GLY A 652 -11.16 -0.77 6.80
C GLY A 652 -11.04 -0.03 5.47
N THR A 653 -10.06 0.89 5.38
CA THR A 653 -9.79 1.63 4.15
C THR A 653 -8.38 2.19 4.14
N THR A 654 -7.85 2.40 2.93
CA THR A 654 -6.64 3.20 2.71
C THR A 654 -6.90 4.71 2.79
N GLY A 655 -8.18 5.15 2.70
CA GLY A 655 -8.58 6.56 2.83
C GLY A 655 -9.34 7.14 1.65
N GLU A 656 -9.12 6.63 0.44
CA GLU A 656 -9.67 7.15 -0.82
C GLU A 656 -11.08 6.65 -1.11
N ILE A 657 -11.47 5.52 -0.50
CA ILE A 657 -12.82 4.93 -0.61
C ILE A 657 -13.42 4.85 0.79
N LEU A 658 -14.59 5.45 0.98
CA LEU A 658 -15.25 5.54 2.28
C LEU A 658 -16.67 5.00 2.20
N PHE A 659 -17.03 4.06 3.10
CA PHE A 659 -18.40 3.58 3.24
C PHE A 659 -19.22 4.52 4.12
N HIS A 660 -20.40 4.89 3.65
CA HIS A 660 -21.40 5.62 4.45
C HIS A 660 -22.39 4.69 5.13
N ASN A 661 -22.75 3.62 4.44
CA ASN A 661 -23.60 2.56 4.98
C ASN A 661 -23.41 1.26 4.22
N TRP A 662 -23.77 0.15 4.86
CA TRP A 662 -23.85 -1.16 4.25
C TRP A 662 -24.79 -2.08 5.02
N GLY A 663 -25.24 -3.17 4.37
CA GLY A 663 -26.06 -4.17 5.02
C GLY A 663 -26.59 -5.23 4.07
N ILE A 664 -27.35 -6.16 4.63
CA ILE A 664 -28.01 -7.23 3.89
C ILE A 664 -29.51 -7.06 4.07
N GLN A 665 -30.24 -7.05 2.96
CA GLN A 665 -31.70 -6.99 2.89
C GLN A 665 -32.27 -8.32 2.43
N GLY A 666 -33.55 -8.58 2.73
CA GLY A 666 -34.24 -9.81 2.37
C GLY A 666 -34.12 -10.90 3.45
N ALA A 667 -34.75 -12.04 3.20
CA ALA A 667 -34.80 -13.19 4.10
C ALA A 667 -34.66 -14.49 3.32
N GLY A 668 -34.31 -15.56 4.01
CA GLY A 668 -34.13 -16.89 3.39
C GLY A 668 -32.95 -16.90 2.41
N ALA A 669 -33.15 -17.59 1.28
CA ALA A 669 -32.12 -17.74 0.23
C ALA A 669 -31.87 -16.46 -0.56
N ASN A 670 -32.91 -15.72 -0.91
CA ASN A 670 -32.80 -14.53 -1.76
C ASN A 670 -32.49 -13.29 -0.93
N ARG A 671 -31.22 -12.88 -0.92
CA ARG A 671 -30.77 -11.69 -0.20
C ARG A 671 -30.09 -10.70 -1.15
N THR A 672 -30.04 -9.46 -0.72
CA THR A 672 -29.35 -8.40 -1.45
C THR A 672 -28.37 -7.70 -0.52
N PHE A 673 -27.12 -7.68 -0.90
CA PHE A 673 -26.13 -6.82 -0.25
C PHE A 673 -26.30 -5.40 -0.78
N THR A 674 -26.34 -4.42 0.12
CA THR A 674 -26.41 -3.00 -0.21
C THR A 674 -25.26 -2.25 0.43
N ALA A 675 -24.72 -1.25 -0.28
CA ALA A 675 -23.74 -0.32 0.27
C ALA A 675 -23.79 1.02 -0.46
N GLU A 676 -23.33 2.07 0.21
CA GLU A 676 -23.11 3.38 -0.37
C GLU A 676 -21.70 3.84 0.00
N ILE A 677 -20.96 4.28 -1.03
CA ILE A 677 -19.58 4.75 -0.88
C ILE A 677 -19.40 6.11 -1.53
N GLU A 678 -18.39 6.84 -1.08
CA GLU A 678 -17.71 7.90 -1.84
C GLU A 678 -16.28 7.47 -2.16
N TYR A 679 -15.70 8.06 -3.20
CA TYR A 679 -14.36 7.73 -3.67
C TYR A 679 -13.73 8.90 -4.43
N THR A 680 -12.40 8.93 -4.51
CA THR A 680 -11.63 9.99 -5.17
C THR A 680 -11.06 9.54 -6.52
N TYR A 681 -10.38 8.40 -6.58
CA TYR A 681 -9.92 7.83 -7.86
C TYR A 681 -11.06 7.12 -8.59
N PRO A 682 -11.05 7.03 -9.93
CA PRO A 682 -11.98 6.18 -10.67
C PRO A 682 -11.92 4.75 -10.13
N LEU A 683 -13.05 4.13 -9.89
CA LEU A 683 -13.10 2.76 -9.37
C LEU A 683 -12.69 1.75 -10.45
N ASP A 684 -12.12 0.64 -10.00
CA ASP A 684 -11.78 -0.48 -10.87
C ASP A 684 -12.79 -1.61 -10.76
N PHE A 685 -12.92 -2.20 -9.57
CA PHE A 685 -13.91 -3.24 -9.33
C PHE A 685 -14.33 -3.29 -7.86
N ALA A 686 -15.43 -3.99 -7.62
CA ALA A 686 -15.85 -4.44 -6.32
C ALA A 686 -16.04 -5.96 -6.33
N GLU A 687 -15.97 -6.58 -5.17
CA GLU A 687 -16.27 -7.99 -5.04
C GLU A 687 -17.14 -8.29 -3.84
N LEU A 688 -18.13 -9.15 -4.05
CA LEU A 688 -18.87 -9.82 -2.99
C LEU A 688 -18.27 -11.21 -2.81
N VAL A 689 -17.76 -11.50 -1.63
CA VAL A 689 -17.07 -12.75 -1.30
C VAL A 689 -17.86 -13.48 -0.22
N TRP A 690 -17.96 -14.80 -0.32
CA TRP A 690 -18.69 -15.62 0.65
C TRP A 690 -18.04 -16.98 0.88
N SER A 691 -18.32 -17.60 2.02
CA SER A 691 -17.99 -18.99 2.29
C SER A 691 -19.19 -19.90 2.07
N GLU A 692 -18.96 -21.02 1.39
CA GLU A 692 -19.92 -22.08 1.14
C GLU A 692 -19.23 -23.45 1.22
N GLY A 693 -19.57 -24.22 2.26
CA GLY A 693 -18.99 -25.55 2.45
C GLY A 693 -17.47 -25.55 2.64
N GLY A 694 -16.90 -24.50 3.25
CA GLY A 694 -15.46 -24.35 3.47
C GLY A 694 -14.68 -23.92 2.22
N LYS A 695 -15.38 -23.44 1.19
CA LYS A 695 -14.79 -22.86 -0.03
C LYS A 695 -15.20 -21.40 -0.16
N VAL A 696 -14.26 -20.59 -0.59
CA VAL A 696 -14.51 -19.17 -0.88
C VAL A 696 -15.02 -19.00 -2.30
N GLY A 697 -16.22 -18.45 -2.43
CA GLY A 697 -16.79 -18.01 -3.70
C GLY A 697 -16.76 -16.48 -3.80
N ARG A 698 -16.78 -15.94 -5.02
CA ARG A 698 -16.77 -14.49 -5.24
C ARG A 698 -17.54 -14.09 -6.49
N LYS A 699 -18.08 -12.87 -6.45
CA LYS A 699 -18.69 -12.18 -7.59
C LYS A 699 -17.99 -10.86 -7.79
N ILE A 700 -17.28 -10.73 -8.90
CA ILE A 700 -16.61 -9.48 -9.30
C ILE A 700 -17.61 -8.58 -10.02
N ILE A 701 -17.57 -7.29 -9.71
CA ILE A 701 -18.40 -6.24 -10.28
C ILE A 701 -17.45 -5.19 -10.86
N ARG A 702 -17.33 -5.13 -12.18
CA ARG A 702 -16.53 -4.11 -12.86
C ARG A 702 -17.13 -2.72 -12.66
N LEU A 703 -16.28 -1.73 -12.39
CA LEU A 703 -16.65 -0.34 -12.07
C LEU A 703 -15.93 0.69 -12.96
N THR A 704 -15.39 0.23 -14.06
CA THR A 704 -14.59 1.03 -15.01
C THR A 704 -15.40 2.14 -15.71
N ASP A 705 -16.70 2.17 -15.50
CA ASP A 705 -17.63 3.23 -15.96
C ASP A 705 -17.68 4.47 -15.05
N THR A 706 -16.91 4.47 -13.95
CA THR A 706 -16.86 5.60 -13.01
C THR A 706 -15.88 6.69 -13.44
N THR A 707 -16.06 7.89 -12.90
CA THR A 707 -15.13 9.02 -13.02
C THR A 707 -14.56 9.33 -11.64
N ALA A 708 -13.51 10.14 -11.56
CA ALA A 708 -12.97 10.59 -10.27
C ALA A 708 -14.01 11.39 -9.44
N PHE A 709 -13.83 11.41 -8.13
CA PHE A 709 -14.62 12.18 -7.16
C PHE A 709 -16.13 11.90 -7.23
N GLY A 710 -16.50 10.66 -7.00
CA GLY A 710 -17.89 10.22 -7.13
C GLY A 710 -18.46 9.56 -5.87
N THR A 711 -19.73 9.21 -5.98
CA THR A 711 -20.43 8.34 -5.04
C THR A 711 -21.05 7.17 -5.81
N LYS A 712 -21.15 6.02 -5.17
CA LYS A 712 -21.80 4.84 -5.79
C LYS A 712 -22.63 4.07 -4.79
N LYS A 713 -23.82 3.67 -5.24
CA LYS A 713 -24.71 2.77 -4.50
C LYS A 713 -24.63 1.38 -5.10
N PHE A 714 -24.50 0.39 -4.25
CA PHE A 714 -24.52 -1.00 -4.62
C PHE A 714 -25.81 -1.66 -4.19
N SER A 715 -26.30 -2.54 -5.05
CA SER A 715 -27.42 -3.45 -4.78
C SER A 715 -27.09 -4.76 -5.48
N VAL A 716 -26.52 -5.71 -4.72
CA VAL A 716 -25.95 -6.96 -5.26
C VAL A 716 -26.78 -8.13 -4.76
N PRO A 717 -27.67 -8.68 -5.59
CA PRO A 717 -28.43 -9.86 -5.23
C PRO A 717 -27.52 -11.10 -5.19
N PHE A 718 -27.73 -11.96 -4.20
CA PHE A 718 -27.04 -13.23 -4.04
C PHE A 718 -27.93 -14.28 -3.38
N ASP A 719 -27.66 -15.54 -3.68
CA ASP A 719 -28.28 -16.68 -3.00
C ASP A 719 -27.50 -16.96 -1.71
N ALA A 720 -28.16 -16.86 -0.57
CA ALA A 720 -27.55 -17.08 0.76
C ALA A 720 -27.58 -18.57 1.19
N THR A 721 -28.15 -19.49 0.37
CA THR A 721 -28.25 -20.91 0.70
C THR A 721 -26.87 -21.52 0.93
N GLY A 722 -26.68 -22.14 2.09
CA GLY A 722 -25.43 -22.82 2.46
C GLY A 722 -24.24 -21.90 2.74
N LYS A 723 -24.40 -20.59 2.64
CA LYS A 723 -23.34 -19.63 2.89
C LYS A 723 -23.27 -19.28 4.36
N LYS A 724 -22.04 -19.28 4.91
CA LYS A 724 -21.77 -19.02 6.32
C LYS A 724 -21.63 -17.53 6.62
N TRP A 725 -20.95 -16.82 5.74
CA TRP A 725 -20.70 -15.38 5.84
C TRP A 725 -20.55 -14.77 4.45
N VAL A 726 -20.64 -13.44 4.40
CA VAL A 726 -20.38 -12.63 3.20
C VAL A 726 -19.60 -11.37 3.60
N ARG A 727 -18.64 -10.95 2.77
CA ARG A 727 -17.94 -9.67 2.88
C ARG A 727 -17.91 -8.95 1.54
N PHE A 728 -17.60 -7.66 1.57
CA PHE A 728 -17.54 -6.84 0.37
C PHE A 728 -16.30 -5.96 0.38
N THR A 729 -15.64 -5.86 -0.76
CA THR A 729 -14.48 -4.99 -0.97
C THR A 729 -14.66 -4.16 -2.22
N VAL A 730 -14.04 -2.97 -2.27
CA VAL A 730 -14.00 -2.08 -3.42
C VAL A 730 -12.57 -1.62 -3.63
N TRP A 731 -12.15 -1.59 -4.89
CA TRP A 731 -10.83 -1.17 -5.32
C TRP A 731 -10.92 -0.09 -6.39
N ASP A 732 -10.00 0.86 -6.37
CA ASP A 732 -9.89 1.91 -7.37
C ASP A 732 -8.72 1.69 -8.35
N ALA A 733 -8.58 2.60 -9.30
CA ALA A 733 -7.56 2.51 -10.35
C ALA A 733 -6.11 2.71 -9.83
N ALA A 734 -5.94 3.16 -8.60
CA ALA A 734 -4.64 3.30 -7.94
C ALA A 734 -4.40 2.20 -6.88
N ASP A 735 -5.17 1.11 -6.96
CA ASP A 735 -5.13 -0.04 -6.06
C ASP A 735 -5.39 0.32 -4.58
N ASN A 736 -6.02 1.47 -4.33
CA ASN A 736 -6.53 1.81 -3.02
C ASN A 736 -7.79 0.98 -2.74
N GLY A 737 -7.99 0.60 -1.49
CA GLY A 737 -9.06 -0.32 -1.13
C GLY A 737 -9.88 0.09 0.08
N ALA A 738 -11.14 -0.37 0.09
CA ALA A 738 -11.97 -0.37 1.28
C ALA A 738 -12.75 -1.68 1.40
N TRP A 739 -12.93 -2.14 2.64
CA TRP A 739 -13.58 -3.42 2.92
C TRP A 739 -14.42 -3.36 4.17
N ILE A 740 -15.59 -4.01 4.13
CA ILE A 740 -16.39 -4.27 5.31
C ILE A 740 -16.00 -5.60 5.94
N GLN A 741 -16.25 -5.74 7.22
CA GLN A 741 -16.05 -6.99 7.94
C GLN A 741 -17.05 -8.07 7.48
N PRO A 742 -16.69 -9.37 7.55
CA PRO A 742 -17.61 -10.43 7.17
C PRO A 742 -18.86 -10.43 8.04
N ILE A 743 -20.02 -10.46 7.39
CA ILE A 743 -21.34 -10.53 8.02
C ILE A 743 -21.79 -11.98 8.06
N ALA A 744 -22.08 -12.50 9.25
CA ALA A 744 -22.62 -13.84 9.41
C ALA A 744 -24.01 -13.98 8.78
N LEU A 745 -24.24 -15.04 8.03
CA LEU A 745 -25.53 -15.38 7.45
C LEU A 745 -26.20 -16.44 8.32
N LYS A 746 -27.31 -16.08 8.94
CA LYS A 746 -28.14 -17.01 9.73
C LYS A 746 -29.08 -17.78 8.83
#